data_a443769714bbcbad9f011c100c06a6cb
#
_entry.id   a443769714bbcbad9f011c100c06a6cb
#
_cell.length_a   1.000
_cell.length_b   1.000
_cell.length_c   1.000
_cell.angle_alpha   90.00
_cell.angle_beta   90.00
_cell.angle_gamma   90.00
#
_symmetry.space_group_name_H-M   'P 1'
#
loop_
_entity.id
_entity.type
_entity.pdbx_description
1 polymer ?
#
loop_
_entity_poly.entity_id
_entity_poly.type
_entity_poly.pdbx_seq_one_letter_code
_entity_poly.pdbx_strand_id
1 'polypeptide(L)'
;MGKTALLDRVAGHADGAAVLRVRGVEAEHALAFAALHQLLRPVLPLAADLPEPQREALEHALAVSPGPAADRLAIGAATLGLLAAAAAELPVVCLVDDVNWLDAASAEALVFAARRLGPERVAVVFAVRPSVPEFAPPGVEVLELQRLGADDARELLAREAGIEVSAEVAGKLAVAAAGNPLALQHLASALTAGQLAGRDALPHPLPTADVLARAFLAQVLQLSTGARETLLRAAAADTQALLVIERSAVHDADGGQLDEAERAGLVSIRDGRFQFAHPLVRSAIYQAAAAEDRRAAHRLLADALQEPRYRDRRALHLAEAATGPDEHVASELEWAAARFAERSGYEAELVALERAADLSADEDAGRRRRIAAAEAAWRAGSPDRALQALERVGDAGGDPVAAARIARLRALSELRNGDPRMPCAELEAAAGSIAGEDPELAGELLIDAAGGSDGDRAVVLAARARQLAPEGGESELRACVALATALRDAGRDAEAADPSERAAAILEANPQAAHDPDVLLAVAEPASDTAVAAHLAERAVATARRRGALMVLPAALLASAGHARDAGRWTDAEALLGEADRLAADTGQGRLGRRIDVAWALLAASLGRREECERLAVDLSAGDRAAVLGLLELAVGDASAAVERLEPALLEANPGADVLADLADARARAGDVAGAQALLARIAGRTVTAPAEVLVAPADELDARFAAAVASVDDPFRRARLLVAYGIRLRREGRRVECREPLQEAARRFDALGATPWAEQARRELRASGERVRRRGDASVVDDLTAQELEVATMIAGGDSYQQAAAKLVVSPRTVDYHLQKVYRKLGCTRRDLAERLRALDPPE
;
A
#
# COMPACT_ATOMS: atom_id res chain seq x y z
N MET A 1 -19.88 -15.62 -17.15
CA MET A 1 -19.95 -16.40 -18.38
C MET A 1 -20.11 -15.44 -19.53
N GLY A 2 -19.48 -15.67 -20.69
CA GLY A 2 -19.47 -14.67 -21.78
C GLY A 2 -18.52 -13.47 -21.59
N LYS A 3 -17.68 -13.48 -20.54
CA LYS A 3 -16.75 -12.39 -20.23
C LYS A 3 -15.81 -12.05 -21.38
N THR A 4 -15.13 -13.06 -21.93
CA THR A 4 -14.23 -12.90 -23.08
C THR A 4 -14.96 -12.31 -24.29
N ALA A 5 -16.17 -12.77 -24.60
CA ALA A 5 -16.99 -12.25 -25.69
C ALA A 5 -17.40 -10.77 -25.46
N LEU A 6 -17.65 -10.40 -24.20
CA LEU A 6 -17.91 -9.00 -23.84
C LEU A 6 -16.64 -8.14 -24.02
N LEU A 7 -15.47 -8.63 -23.60
CA LEU A 7 -14.20 -7.94 -23.85
C LEU A 7 -13.92 -7.78 -25.34
N ASP A 8 -14.20 -8.81 -26.17
CA ASP A 8 -14.06 -8.75 -27.62
C ASP A 8 -15.01 -7.70 -28.23
N ARG A 9 -16.23 -7.62 -27.69
CA ARG A 9 -17.19 -6.60 -28.12
C ARG A 9 -16.72 -5.19 -27.72
N VAL A 10 -16.20 -5.01 -26.51
CA VAL A 10 -15.60 -3.73 -26.08
C VAL A 10 -14.46 -3.34 -27.02
N ALA A 11 -13.56 -4.29 -27.34
CA ALA A 11 -12.47 -4.05 -28.29
C ALA A 11 -12.99 -3.64 -29.68
N GLY A 12 -14.06 -4.30 -30.16
CA GLY A 12 -14.68 -3.98 -31.46
C GLY A 12 -15.45 -2.66 -31.52
N HIS A 13 -15.76 -2.03 -30.38
CA HIS A 13 -16.41 -0.72 -30.29
C HIS A 13 -15.45 0.38 -29.85
N ALA A 14 -14.19 0.07 -29.62
CA ALA A 14 -13.16 1.01 -29.21
C ALA A 14 -12.55 1.77 -30.44
N ASP A 15 -13.39 2.16 -31.38
CA ASP A 15 -12.95 2.90 -32.58
C ASP A 15 -12.26 4.22 -32.15
N GLY A 16 -11.02 4.41 -32.63
CA GLY A 16 -10.20 5.58 -32.27
C GLY A 16 -9.55 5.50 -30.89
N ALA A 17 -9.54 4.32 -30.23
CA ALA A 17 -8.80 4.07 -29.01
C ALA A 17 -7.68 3.03 -29.23
N ALA A 18 -6.61 3.13 -28.46
CA ALA A 18 -5.58 2.09 -28.35
C ALA A 18 -6.08 0.99 -27.43
N VAL A 19 -6.21 -0.24 -27.96
CA VAL A 19 -6.63 -1.40 -27.17
C VAL A 19 -5.41 -2.18 -26.74
N LEU A 20 -5.15 -2.21 -25.43
CA LEU A 20 -4.14 -3.06 -24.80
C LEU A 20 -4.82 -4.29 -24.23
N ARG A 21 -4.31 -5.47 -24.54
CA ARG A 21 -4.94 -6.70 -24.10
C ARG A 21 -3.95 -7.66 -23.50
N VAL A 22 -4.36 -8.25 -22.37
CA VAL A 22 -3.65 -9.35 -21.74
C VAL A 22 -4.65 -10.40 -21.27
N ARG A 23 -4.20 -11.64 -21.24
CA ARG A 23 -4.94 -12.75 -20.70
C ARG A 23 -4.10 -13.50 -19.70
N GLY A 24 -4.64 -13.73 -18.51
CA GLY A 24 -4.01 -14.56 -17.50
C GLY A 24 -3.79 -15.99 -17.99
N VAL A 25 -2.62 -16.51 -17.73
CA VAL A 25 -2.20 -17.86 -18.16
C VAL A 25 -1.73 -18.63 -16.93
N GLU A 26 -2.36 -19.79 -16.65
CA GLU A 26 -2.07 -20.60 -15.46
C GLU A 26 -0.57 -20.92 -15.29
N ALA A 27 0.14 -21.23 -16.37
CA ALA A 27 1.57 -21.52 -16.32
C ALA A 27 2.46 -20.28 -16.09
N GLU A 28 1.93 -19.07 -16.25
CA GLU A 28 2.65 -17.81 -16.00
C GLU A 28 2.32 -17.21 -14.64
N HIS A 29 1.37 -17.80 -13.90
CA HIS A 29 0.93 -17.31 -12.60
C HIS A 29 2.09 -17.18 -11.56
N ALA A 30 3.10 -18.05 -11.68
CA ALA A 30 4.30 -18.01 -10.82
C ALA A 30 5.40 -17.08 -11.35
N LEU A 31 5.22 -16.40 -12.48
CA LEU A 31 6.23 -15.50 -13.07
C LEU A 31 5.88 -14.05 -12.76
N ALA A 32 6.61 -13.43 -11.85
CA ALA A 32 6.37 -12.04 -11.47
C ALA A 32 6.41 -11.10 -12.67
N PHE A 33 5.39 -10.24 -12.80
CA PHE A 33 5.23 -9.22 -13.84
C PHE A 33 5.11 -9.74 -15.28
N ALA A 34 4.85 -11.02 -15.48
CA ALA A 34 4.71 -11.58 -16.82
C ALA A 34 3.52 -10.97 -17.57
N ALA A 35 2.36 -10.89 -16.93
CA ALA A 35 1.16 -10.32 -17.52
C ALA A 35 1.29 -8.79 -17.73
N LEU A 36 1.91 -8.08 -16.81
CA LEU A 36 2.16 -6.64 -16.93
C LEU A 36 3.07 -6.34 -18.12
N HIS A 37 4.15 -7.12 -18.27
CA HIS A 37 5.04 -6.99 -19.43
C HIS A 37 4.29 -7.18 -20.74
N GLN A 38 3.44 -8.20 -20.81
CA GLN A 38 2.66 -8.48 -22.02
C GLN A 38 1.70 -7.34 -22.35
N LEU A 39 0.97 -6.82 -21.36
CA LEU A 39 0.02 -5.71 -21.53
C LEU A 39 0.70 -4.42 -21.97
N LEU A 40 1.79 -4.03 -21.28
CA LEU A 40 2.46 -2.76 -21.51
C LEU A 40 3.41 -2.76 -22.70
N ARG A 41 3.76 -3.90 -23.26
CA ARG A 41 4.72 -4.03 -24.37
C ARG A 41 4.49 -3.05 -25.53
N PRO A 42 3.25 -2.78 -26.00
CA PRO A 42 3.03 -1.84 -27.10
C PRO A 42 3.36 -0.39 -26.73
N VAL A 43 3.28 -0.03 -25.46
CA VAL A 43 3.48 1.34 -24.95
C VAL A 43 4.80 1.53 -24.22
N LEU A 44 5.60 0.48 -24.03
CA LEU A 44 6.92 0.54 -23.37
C LEU A 44 7.87 1.61 -23.95
N PRO A 45 7.88 1.93 -25.25
CA PRO A 45 8.72 3.02 -25.76
C PRO A 45 8.44 4.38 -25.12
N LEU A 46 7.22 4.60 -24.58
CA LEU A 46 6.85 5.82 -23.88
C LEU A 46 7.40 5.88 -22.43
N ALA A 47 8.02 4.80 -21.95
CA ALA A 47 8.64 4.78 -20.63
C ALA A 47 9.79 5.79 -20.49
N ALA A 48 10.39 6.22 -21.60
CA ALA A 48 11.40 7.28 -21.62
C ALA A 48 10.89 8.64 -21.10
N ASP A 49 9.57 8.87 -21.15
CA ASP A 49 8.92 10.09 -20.68
C ASP A 49 8.55 10.04 -19.20
N LEU A 50 8.72 8.88 -18.55
CA LEU A 50 8.45 8.71 -17.12
C LEU A 50 9.56 9.35 -16.27
N PRO A 51 9.24 9.79 -15.05
CA PRO A 51 10.26 10.13 -14.06
C PRO A 51 11.26 8.98 -13.87
N GLU A 52 12.56 9.32 -13.76
CA GLU A 52 13.65 8.35 -13.73
C GLU A 52 13.43 7.20 -12.73
N PRO A 53 13.03 7.43 -11.45
CA PRO A 53 12.78 6.35 -10.49
C PRO A 53 11.65 5.39 -10.91
N GLN A 54 10.60 5.91 -11.55
CA GLN A 54 9.47 5.11 -12.04
C GLN A 54 9.89 4.27 -13.26
N ARG A 55 10.64 4.88 -14.18
CA ARG A 55 11.17 4.19 -15.36
C ARG A 55 12.10 3.06 -14.94
N GLU A 56 13.08 3.33 -14.07
CA GLU A 56 14.02 2.32 -13.59
C GLU A 56 13.31 1.17 -12.87
N ALA A 57 12.35 1.46 -12.01
CA ALA A 57 11.56 0.45 -11.31
C ALA A 57 10.78 -0.45 -12.29
N LEU A 58 10.15 0.16 -13.30
CA LEU A 58 9.41 -0.59 -14.31
C LEU A 58 10.32 -1.45 -15.19
N GLU A 59 11.42 -0.89 -15.71
CA GLU A 59 12.40 -1.60 -16.53
C GLU A 59 13.01 -2.78 -15.79
N HIS A 60 13.29 -2.58 -14.49
CA HIS A 60 13.80 -3.65 -13.63
C HIS A 60 12.76 -4.75 -13.37
N ALA A 61 11.53 -4.38 -13.00
CA ALA A 61 10.44 -5.33 -12.78
C ALA A 61 10.16 -6.19 -14.01
N LEU A 62 10.20 -5.56 -15.20
CA LEU A 62 9.99 -6.24 -16.47
C LEU A 62 11.25 -6.96 -17.00
N ALA A 63 12.33 -7.01 -16.22
CA ALA A 63 13.63 -7.60 -16.58
C ALA A 63 14.24 -7.02 -17.87
N VAL A 64 13.98 -5.74 -18.17
CA VAL A 64 14.57 -5.02 -19.32
C VAL A 64 15.97 -4.54 -18.98
N SER A 65 16.22 -4.10 -17.74
CA SER A 65 17.53 -3.68 -17.24
C SER A 65 17.87 -4.33 -15.89
N PRO A 66 19.14 -4.56 -15.55
CA PRO A 66 19.54 -4.96 -14.21
C PRO A 66 19.47 -3.77 -13.26
N GLY A 67 19.01 -3.98 -12.02
CA GLY A 67 18.90 -2.93 -11.00
C GLY A 67 18.59 -3.49 -9.61
N PRO A 68 18.57 -2.65 -8.59
CA PRO A 68 18.17 -3.03 -7.24
C PRO A 68 16.68 -3.41 -7.19
N ALA A 69 16.25 -4.05 -6.11
CA ALA A 69 14.86 -4.46 -5.91
C ALA A 69 13.86 -3.37 -6.31
N ALA A 70 12.98 -3.70 -7.24
CA ALA A 70 12.05 -2.74 -7.80
C ALA A 70 10.86 -2.53 -6.85
N ASP A 71 10.54 -1.29 -6.65
CA ASP A 71 9.50 -0.79 -5.77
C ASP A 71 8.09 -1.05 -6.33
N ARG A 72 7.22 -1.76 -5.60
CA ARG A 72 5.84 -2.02 -5.99
C ARG A 72 5.04 -0.72 -6.25
N LEU A 73 5.23 0.30 -5.41
CA LEU A 73 4.58 1.59 -5.59
C LEU A 73 5.09 2.29 -6.85
N ALA A 74 6.41 2.29 -7.06
CA ALA A 74 7.01 2.89 -8.25
C ALA A 74 6.59 2.14 -9.52
N ILE A 75 6.45 0.81 -9.47
CA ILE A 75 5.93 0.00 -10.59
C ILE A 75 4.47 0.34 -10.87
N GLY A 76 3.63 0.42 -9.83
CA GLY A 76 2.24 0.84 -9.98
C GLY A 76 2.10 2.26 -10.53
N ALA A 77 2.90 3.19 -10.02
CA ALA A 77 2.96 4.58 -10.49
C ALA A 77 3.49 4.68 -11.92
N ALA A 78 4.51 3.91 -12.27
CA ALA A 78 5.02 3.82 -13.63
C ALA A 78 3.97 3.25 -14.60
N THR A 79 3.22 2.23 -14.16
CA THR A 79 2.11 1.66 -14.92
C THR A 79 1.03 2.72 -15.19
N LEU A 80 0.60 3.46 -14.16
CA LEU A 80 -0.33 4.58 -14.31
C LEU A 80 0.21 5.66 -15.24
N GLY A 81 1.45 6.11 -15.01
CA GLY A 81 2.11 7.13 -15.83
C GLY A 81 2.24 6.73 -17.29
N LEU A 82 2.58 5.47 -17.55
CA LEU A 82 2.73 4.94 -18.91
C LEU A 82 1.38 4.85 -19.63
N LEU A 83 0.33 4.39 -18.95
CA LEU A 83 -1.03 4.37 -19.51
C LEU A 83 -1.55 5.79 -19.77
N ALA A 84 -1.27 6.73 -18.87
CA ALA A 84 -1.63 8.13 -19.04
C ALA A 84 -0.86 8.78 -20.20
N ALA A 85 0.42 8.49 -20.38
CA ALA A 85 1.22 8.95 -21.51
C ALA A 85 0.67 8.40 -22.83
N ALA A 86 0.35 7.11 -22.88
CA ALA A 86 -0.30 6.50 -24.04
C ALA A 86 -1.67 7.14 -24.34
N ALA A 87 -2.43 7.50 -23.31
CA ALA A 87 -3.73 8.16 -23.45
C ALA A 87 -3.67 9.65 -23.84
N ALA A 88 -2.47 10.25 -23.88
CA ALA A 88 -2.30 11.63 -24.32
C ALA A 88 -2.68 11.82 -25.79
N GLU A 89 -2.34 10.87 -26.64
CA GLU A 89 -2.65 10.90 -28.07
C GLU A 89 -4.02 10.29 -28.37
N LEU A 90 -4.28 9.06 -27.95
CA LEU A 90 -5.51 8.32 -28.19
C LEU A 90 -6.05 7.73 -26.88
N PRO A 91 -7.38 7.67 -26.67
CA PRO A 91 -7.95 6.94 -25.54
C PRO A 91 -7.38 5.53 -25.47
N VAL A 92 -7.16 5.01 -24.26
CA VAL A 92 -6.61 3.67 -24.04
C VAL A 92 -7.65 2.79 -23.37
N VAL A 93 -7.86 1.59 -23.89
CA VAL A 93 -8.71 0.57 -23.27
C VAL A 93 -7.84 -0.65 -22.94
N CYS A 94 -7.67 -0.91 -21.66
CA CYS A 94 -6.95 -2.08 -21.14
C CYS A 94 -7.96 -3.19 -20.86
N LEU A 95 -7.82 -4.31 -21.55
CA LEU A 95 -8.66 -5.49 -21.40
C LEU A 95 -7.87 -6.61 -20.75
N VAL A 96 -8.25 -6.97 -19.52
CA VAL A 96 -7.57 -7.99 -18.72
C VAL A 96 -8.49 -9.19 -18.57
N ASP A 97 -8.24 -10.26 -19.32
CA ASP A 97 -9.04 -11.48 -19.30
C ASP A 97 -8.44 -12.53 -18.35
N ASP A 98 -9.30 -13.37 -17.78
CA ASP A 98 -8.91 -14.46 -16.87
C ASP A 98 -7.96 -14.00 -15.73
N VAL A 99 -8.30 -12.91 -15.03
CA VAL A 99 -7.51 -12.29 -13.94
C VAL A 99 -7.04 -13.30 -12.88
N ASN A 100 -7.83 -14.34 -12.66
CA ASN A 100 -7.51 -15.43 -11.74
C ASN A 100 -6.17 -16.15 -12.04
N TRP A 101 -5.68 -16.02 -13.27
CA TRP A 101 -4.42 -16.58 -13.73
C TRP A 101 -3.33 -15.53 -14.00
N LEU A 102 -3.57 -14.28 -13.60
CA LEU A 102 -2.49 -13.30 -13.57
C LEU A 102 -1.53 -13.62 -12.42
N ASP A 103 -0.26 -13.30 -12.62
CA ASP A 103 0.67 -13.25 -11.50
C ASP A 103 0.28 -12.11 -10.54
N ALA A 104 0.48 -12.32 -9.24
CA ALA A 104 0.02 -11.41 -8.20
C ALA A 104 0.63 -10.00 -8.36
N ALA A 105 1.91 -9.91 -8.76
CA ALA A 105 2.59 -8.64 -8.92
C ALA A 105 2.01 -7.80 -10.07
N SER A 106 1.66 -8.44 -11.20
CA SER A 106 0.93 -7.79 -12.31
C SER A 106 -0.46 -7.32 -11.88
N ALA A 107 -1.21 -8.18 -11.17
CA ALA A 107 -2.55 -7.85 -10.71
C ALA A 107 -2.54 -6.63 -9.76
N GLU A 108 -1.61 -6.59 -8.82
CA GLU A 108 -1.43 -5.47 -7.89
C GLU A 108 -1.10 -4.16 -8.62
N ALA A 109 -0.14 -4.19 -9.56
CA ALA A 109 0.24 -3.00 -10.31
C ALA A 109 -0.92 -2.44 -11.16
N LEU A 110 -1.71 -3.33 -11.78
CA LEU A 110 -2.87 -2.94 -12.59
C LEU A 110 -4.03 -2.40 -11.73
N VAL A 111 -4.30 -3.01 -10.58
CA VAL A 111 -5.30 -2.53 -9.63
C VAL A 111 -4.88 -1.18 -9.06
N PHE A 112 -3.61 -1.04 -8.69
CA PHE A 112 -3.07 0.23 -8.22
C PHE A 112 -3.29 1.35 -9.24
N ALA A 113 -2.96 1.11 -10.52
CA ALA A 113 -3.19 2.07 -11.59
C ALA A 113 -4.69 2.35 -11.79
N ALA A 114 -5.52 1.30 -11.88
CA ALA A 114 -6.96 1.42 -12.13
C ALA A 114 -7.68 2.28 -11.07
N ARG A 115 -7.29 2.14 -9.80
CA ARG A 115 -7.88 2.92 -8.69
C ARG A 115 -7.52 4.40 -8.70
N ARG A 116 -6.46 4.78 -9.41
CA ARG A 116 -5.94 6.15 -9.47
C ARG A 116 -6.18 6.84 -10.80
N LEU A 117 -6.86 6.17 -11.71
CA LEU A 117 -7.35 6.79 -12.93
C LEU A 117 -8.42 7.84 -12.57
N GLY A 118 -8.27 9.04 -13.12
CA GLY A 118 -9.19 10.15 -12.93
C GLY A 118 -9.62 10.73 -14.29
N PRO A 119 -9.06 11.90 -14.70
CA PRO A 119 -9.41 12.53 -15.96
C PRO A 119 -8.68 11.93 -17.17
N GLU A 120 -7.86 10.93 -16.98
CA GLU A 120 -7.18 10.21 -18.05
C GLU A 120 -8.20 9.49 -18.93
N ARG A 121 -7.95 9.51 -20.24
CA ARG A 121 -8.77 8.78 -21.20
C ARG A 121 -8.38 7.31 -21.23
N VAL A 122 -8.35 6.65 -20.04
CA VAL A 122 -8.00 5.24 -19.86
C VAL A 122 -9.16 4.52 -19.21
N ALA A 123 -9.53 3.38 -19.76
CA ALA A 123 -10.45 2.44 -19.14
C ALA A 123 -9.73 1.10 -18.91
N VAL A 124 -9.88 0.53 -17.72
CA VAL A 124 -9.36 -0.81 -17.41
C VAL A 124 -10.53 -1.73 -17.09
N VAL A 125 -10.65 -2.82 -17.81
CA VAL A 125 -11.71 -3.80 -17.64
C VAL A 125 -11.11 -5.15 -17.26
N PHE A 126 -11.46 -5.63 -16.07
CA PHE A 126 -11.04 -6.92 -15.54
C PHE A 126 -12.14 -7.97 -15.71
N ALA A 127 -11.83 -9.11 -16.30
CA ALA A 127 -12.72 -10.25 -16.36
C ALA A 127 -12.30 -11.32 -15.34
N VAL A 128 -13.14 -11.58 -14.34
CA VAL A 128 -12.87 -12.43 -13.17
C VAL A 128 -13.82 -13.63 -13.14
N ARG A 129 -13.37 -14.80 -12.70
CA ARG A 129 -14.24 -15.98 -12.46
C ARG A 129 -14.69 -15.99 -10.99
N PRO A 130 -15.97 -16.27 -10.68
CA PRO A 130 -16.50 -16.21 -9.33
C PRO A 130 -16.05 -17.36 -8.41
N SER A 131 -15.19 -18.28 -8.87
CA SER A 131 -14.82 -19.51 -8.16
C SER A 131 -13.49 -19.44 -7.41
N VAL A 132 -12.87 -18.25 -7.27
CA VAL A 132 -11.59 -18.04 -6.57
C VAL A 132 -11.78 -16.91 -5.55
N PRO A 133 -10.97 -16.84 -4.44
CA PRO A 133 -11.12 -15.78 -3.46
C PRO A 133 -11.27 -14.42 -4.13
N GLU A 134 -12.25 -13.69 -3.67
CA GLU A 134 -12.87 -12.54 -4.31
C GLU A 134 -11.84 -11.50 -4.79
N PHE A 135 -11.51 -11.51 -6.08
CA PHE A 135 -10.86 -10.36 -6.70
C PHE A 135 -11.92 -9.27 -6.87
N ALA A 136 -12.14 -8.52 -5.82
CA ALA A 136 -13.02 -7.36 -5.78
C ALA A 136 -12.24 -6.19 -5.14
N PRO A 137 -11.28 -5.61 -5.88
CA PRO A 137 -10.47 -4.52 -5.33
C PRO A 137 -11.37 -3.32 -4.98
N PRO A 138 -11.25 -2.75 -3.77
CA PRO A 138 -12.02 -1.60 -3.35
C PRO A 138 -11.90 -0.45 -4.36
N GLY A 139 -13.01 0.21 -4.68
CA GLY A 139 -13.02 1.36 -5.61
C GLY A 139 -13.04 0.99 -7.10
N VAL A 140 -13.12 -0.30 -7.45
CA VAL A 140 -13.39 -0.75 -8.81
C VAL A 140 -14.84 -1.22 -8.90
N GLU A 141 -15.60 -0.66 -9.86
CA GLU A 141 -17.00 -1.02 -10.06
C GLU A 141 -17.12 -2.46 -10.56
N VAL A 142 -18.01 -3.24 -9.95
CA VAL A 142 -18.23 -4.66 -10.31
C VAL A 142 -19.51 -4.79 -11.12
N LEU A 143 -19.38 -5.32 -12.35
CA LEU A 143 -20.50 -5.70 -13.18
C LEU A 143 -20.68 -7.24 -13.14
N GLU A 144 -21.73 -7.69 -12.48
CA GLU A 144 -22.06 -9.11 -12.44
C GLU A 144 -22.81 -9.56 -13.69
N LEU A 145 -22.21 -10.47 -14.47
CA LEU A 145 -22.84 -11.02 -15.65
C LEU A 145 -23.84 -12.11 -15.27
N GLN A 146 -25.09 -11.86 -15.59
CA GLN A 146 -26.16 -12.81 -15.37
C GLN A 146 -26.09 -13.99 -16.35
N ARG A 147 -26.73 -15.10 -15.97
CA ARG A 147 -26.89 -16.27 -16.85
C ARG A 147 -27.90 -15.92 -17.94
N LEU A 148 -27.70 -16.49 -19.16
CA LEU A 148 -28.63 -16.27 -20.24
C LEU A 148 -29.99 -16.93 -19.91
N GLY A 149 -31.06 -16.17 -20.09
CA GLY A 149 -32.43 -16.67 -20.06
C GLY A 149 -32.78 -17.49 -21.32
N ALA A 150 -33.99 -18.05 -21.34
CA ALA A 150 -34.44 -18.90 -22.45
C ALA A 150 -34.49 -18.12 -23.81
N ASP A 151 -34.89 -16.85 -23.78
CA ASP A 151 -35.02 -16.01 -24.97
C ASP A 151 -33.63 -15.64 -25.52
N ASP A 152 -32.70 -15.20 -24.65
CA ASP A 152 -31.32 -14.89 -25.04
C ASP A 152 -30.58 -16.16 -25.54
N ALA A 153 -30.85 -17.30 -24.87
CA ALA A 153 -30.31 -18.59 -25.32
C ALA A 153 -30.81 -18.97 -26.69
N ARG A 154 -32.10 -18.71 -26.97
CA ARG A 154 -32.69 -18.97 -28.29
C ARG A 154 -32.03 -18.13 -29.38
N GLU A 155 -31.83 -16.84 -29.12
CA GLU A 155 -31.16 -15.95 -30.07
C GLU A 155 -29.72 -16.40 -30.33
N LEU A 156 -28.99 -16.78 -29.28
CA LEU A 156 -27.60 -17.27 -29.40
C LEU A 156 -27.55 -18.56 -30.23
N LEU A 157 -28.39 -19.53 -29.89
CA LEU A 157 -28.48 -20.80 -30.61
C LEU A 157 -28.87 -20.62 -32.08
N ALA A 158 -29.84 -19.74 -32.37
CA ALA A 158 -30.29 -19.45 -33.75
C ALA A 158 -29.15 -18.80 -34.56
N ARG A 159 -28.40 -17.90 -33.98
CA ARG A 159 -27.26 -17.25 -34.63
C ARG A 159 -26.11 -18.24 -34.91
N GLU A 160 -25.80 -19.11 -33.97
CA GLU A 160 -24.72 -20.12 -34.13
C GLU A 160 -25.10 -21.20 -35.16
N ALA A 161 -26.33 -21.69 -35.10
CA ALA A 161 -26.79 -22.73 -36.00
C ALA A 161 -27.21 -22.21 -37.38
N GLY A 162 -27.41 -20.90 -37.54
CA GLY A 162 -27.89 -20.29 -38.77
C GLY A 162 -29.34 -20.67 -39.14
N ILE A 163 -30.14 -21.15 -38.16
CA ILE A 163 -31.53 -21.62 -38.34
C ILE A 163 -32.40 -21.09 -37.22
N GLU A 164 -33.73 -21.12 -37.44
CA GLU A 164 -34.65 -20.82 -36.37
C GLU A 164 -34.73 -21.95 -35.35
N VAL A 165 -34.59 -21.63 -34.04
CA VAL A 165 -34.60 -22.60 -32.94
C VAL A 165 -35.94 -22.54 -32.20
N SER A 166 -36.53 -23.70 -31.92
CA SER A 166 -37.77 -23.80 -31.15
C SER A 166 -37.63 -23.24 -29.75
N ALA A 167 -38.59 -22.44 -29.28
CA ALA A 167 -38.60 -21.88 -27.93
C ALA A 167 -38.54 -22.97 -26.85
N GLU A 168 -39.24 -24.08 -27.05
CA GLU A 168 -39.20 -25.22 -26.12
C GLU A 168 -37.81 -25.87 -26.06
N VAL A 169 -37.18 -26.06 -27.20
CA VAL A 169 -35.83 -26.63 -27.29
C VAL A 169 -34.84 -25.68 -26.67
N ALA A 170 -34.89 -24.38 -26.97
CA ALA A 170 -34.02 -23.36 -26.37
C ALA A 170 -34.15 -23.33 -24.85
N GLY A 171 -35.36 -23.41 -24.29
CA GLY A 171 -35.60 -23.50 -22.87
C GLY A 171 -34.95 -24.72 -22.21
N LYS A 172 -35.10 -25.91 -22.83
CA LYS A 172 -34.45 -27.15 -22.33
C LYS A 172 -32.95 -27.07 -22.41
N LEU A 173 -32.37 -26.50 -23.46
CA LEU A 173 -30.93 -26.32 -23.62
C LEU A 173 -30.39 -25.26 -22.69
N ALA A 174 -31.11 -24.16 -22.44
CA ALA A 174 -30.76 -23.16 -21.46
C ALA A 174 -30.65 -23.71 -20.03
N VAL A 175 -31.60 -24.55 -19.63
CA VAL A 175 -31.54 -25.26 -18.34
C VAL A 175 -30.38 -26.24 -18.30
N ALA A 176 -30.17 -27.06 -19.34
CA ALA A 176 -29.10 -28.04 -19.40
C ALA A 176 -27.70 -27.37 -19.38
N ALA A 177 -27.58 -26.24 -20.06
CA ALA A 177 -26.35 -25.42 -20.07
C ALA A 177 -26.20 -24.51 -18.81
N ALA A 178 -27.19 -24.51 -17.93
CA ALA A 178 -27.29 -23.57 -16.83
C ALA A 178 -27.11 -22.10 -17.27
N GLY A 179 -27.62 -21.73 -18.43
CA GLY A 179 -27.50 -20.40 -19.03
C GLY A 179 -26.07 -20.03 -19.46
N ASN A 180 -25.16 -20.99 -19.61
CA ASN A 180 -23.78 -20.74 -20.02
C ASN A 180 -23.70 -20.59 -21.56
N PRO A 181 -23.31 -19.39 -22.07
CA PRO A 181 -23.26 -19.15 -23.51
C PRO A 181 -22.37 -20.15 -24.28
N LEU A 182 -21.22 -20.50 -23.72
CA LEU A 182 -20.29 -21.43 -24.37
C LEU A 182 -20.88 -22.86 -24.45
N ALA A 183 -21.50 -23.31 -23.36
CA ALA A 183 -22.19 -24.61 -23.39
C ALA A 183 -23.35 -24.64 -24.40
N LEU A 184 -24.07 -23.52 -24.55
CA LEU A 184 -25.12 -23.38 -25.54
C LEU A 184 -24.57 -23.44 -26.98
N GLN A 185 -23.48 -22.75 -27.30
CA GLN A 185 -22.84 -22.80 -28.61
C GLN A 185 -22.45 -24.24 -29.01
N HIS A 186 -21.90 -24.99 -28.04
CA HIS A 186 -21.55 -26.38 -28.28
C HIS A 186 -22.73 -27.31 -28.41
N LEU A 187 -23.79 -27.06 -27.64
CA LEU A 187 -25.04 -27.79 -27.83
C LEU A 187 -25.60 -27.52 -29.24
N ALA A 188 -25.48 -26.27 -29.72
CA ALA A 188 -25.89 -25.94 -31.12
C ALA A 188 -25.09 -26.73 -32.14
N SER A 189 -23.78 -26.87 -31.98
CA SER A 189 -22.93 -27.63 -32.93
C SER A 189 -23.06 -29.15 -32.80
N ALA A 190 -23.51 -29.67 -31.66
CA ALA A 190 -23.67 -31.10 -31.38
C ALA A 190 -25.05 -31.64 -31.78
N LEU A 191 -26.01 -30.78 -32.06
CA LEU A 191 -27.39 -31.13 -32.40
C LEU A 191 -27.65 -30.90 -33.88
N THR A 192 -28.57 -31.73 -34.46
CA THR A 192 -29.00 -31.55 -35.83
C THR A 192 -29.96 -30.36 -36.00
N ALA A 193 -30.05 -29.84 -37.21
CA ALA A 193 -31.04 -28.81 -37.57
C ALA A 193 -32.49 -29.19 -37.22
N GLY A 194 -32.82 -30.48 -37.39
CA GLY A 194 -34.15 -31.00 -37.04
C GLY A 194 -34.39 -30.97 -35.52
N GLN A 195 -33.40 -31.34 -34.74
CA GLN A 195 -33.46 -31.30 -33.25
C GLN A 195 -33.55 -29.86 -32.70
N LEU A 196 -32.74 -28.95 -33.25
CA LEU A 196 -32.81 -27.54 -32.86
C LEU A 196 -34.13 -26.86 -33.22
N ALA A 197 -34.69 -27.20 -34.40
CA ALA A 197 -36.00 -26.71 -34.82
C ALA A 197 -37.18 -27.41 -34.11
N GLY A 198 -36.93 -28.41 -33.25
CA GLY A 198 -37.94 -29.14 -32.50
C GLY A 198 -38.72 -30.15 -33.34
N ARG A 199 -38.22 -30.49 -34.52
CA ARG A 199 -38.83 -31.51 -35.43
C ARG A 199 -38.39 -32.92 -35.05
N ASP A 200 -37.20 -33.09 -34.53
CA ASP A 200 -36.64 -34.36 -34.09
C ASP A 200 -36.46 -34.37 -32.55
N ALA A 201 -36.53 -35.56 -31.97
CA ALA A 201 -36.34 -35.69 -30.50
C ALA A 201 -34.90 -35.36 -30.11
N LEU A 202 -34.77 -34.64 -28.98
CA LEU A 202 -33.45 -34.36 -28.38
C LEU A 202 -32.82 -35.66 -27.82
N PRO A 203 -31.49 -35.82 -27.90
CA PRO A 203 -30.80 -36.97 -27.29
C PRO A 203 -30.98 -36.96 -25.77
N HIS A 204 -31.11 -38.14 -25.20
CA HIS A 204 -31.20 -38.30 -23.73
C HIS A 204 -30.13 -39.32 -23.28
N PRO A 205 -29.20 -38.90 -22.36
CA PRO A 205 -29.06 -37.57 -21.76
C PRO A 205 -28.54 -36.51 -22.75
N LEU A 206 -28.86 -35.23 -22.46
CA LEU A 206 -28.28 -34.10 -23.19
C LEU A 206 -26.75 -34.01 -22.88
N PRO A 207 -25.92 -33.64 -23.86
CA PRO A 207 -24.50 -33.48 -23.66
C PRO A 207 -24.20 -32.39 -22.56
N THR A 208 -23.39 -32.71 -21.55
CA THR A 208 -22.99 -31.81 -20.46
C THR A 208 -21.66 -31.12 -20.74
N ALA A 209 -21.24 -30.13 -19.90
CA ALA A 209 -20.01 -29.35 -20.09
C ALA A 209 -18.71 -30.19 -20.14
N ASP A 210 -18.66 -31.36 -19.52
CA ASP A 210 -17.56 -32.35 -19.67
C ASP A 210 -17.43 -32.88 -21.10
N VAL A 211 -18.44 -32.71 -21.90
CA VAL A 211 -18.44 -33.07 -23.31
C VAL A 211 -17.55 -32.16 -24.14
N LEU A 212 -17.40 -30.91 -23.70
CA LEU A 212 -16.51 -29.94 -24.36
C LEU A 212 -15.04 -30.31 -24.27
N ALA A 213 -14.57 -30.61 -23.10
CA ALA A 213 -13.19 -31.07 -22.90
C ALA A 213 -12.99 -32.37 -23.70
N ARG A 214 -13.98 -33.27 -23.71
CA ARG A 214 -13.95 -34.54 -24.51
C ARG A 214 -14.02 -34.30 -26.01
N ALA A 215 -14.80 -33.31 -26.47
CA ALA A 215 -14.87 -32.97 -27.91
C ALA A 215 -13.53 -32.39 -28.39
N PHE A 216 -12.91 -31.49 -27.65
CA PHE A 216 -11.56 -31.01 -27.96
C PHE A 216 -10.53 -32.15 -27.95
N LEU A 217 -10.58 -33.02 -26.95
CA LEU A 217 -9.70 -34.18 -26.86
C LEU A 217 -9.93 -35.13 -28.01
N ALA A 218 -11.18 -35.35 -28.44
CA ALA A 218 -11.47 -36.18 -29.63
C ALA A 218 -10.86 -35.56 -30.91
N GLN A 219 -10.88 -34.21 -31.04
CA GLN A 219 -10.19 -33.54 -32.15
C GLN A 219 -8.68 -33.69 -32.06
N VAL A 220 -8.10 -33.50 -30.85
CA VAL A 220 -6.67 -33.68 -30.60
C VAL A 220 -6.23 -35.11 -30.93
N LEU A 221 -7.05 -36.13 -30.61
CA LEU A 221 -6.75 -37.54 -30.91
C LEU A 221 -6.78 -37.87 -32.41
N GLN A 222 -7.39 -37.05 -33.26
CA GLN A 222 -7.36 -37.17 -34.72
C GLN A 222 -6.03 -36.65 -35.32
N LEU A 223 -5.28 -35.86 -34.60
CA LEU A 223 -4.00 -35.30 -35.04
C LEU A 223 -2.90 -36.37 -35.03
N SER A 224 -1.86 -36.16 -35.82
CA SER A 224 -0.64 -36.93 -35.76
C SER A 224 0.00 -36.95 -34.38
N THR A 225 0.79 -37.97 -34.08
CA THR A 225 1.49 -38.08 -32.78
C THR A 225 2.36 -36.86 -32.53
N GLY A 226 3.13 -36.41 -33.55
CA GLY A 226 3.97 -35.22 -33.44
C GLY A 226 3.17 -33.94 -33.15
N ALA A 227 2.00 -33.76 -33.83
CA ALA A 227 1.15 -32.59 -33.54
C ALA A 227 0.60 -32.61 -32.11
N ARG A 228 0.23 -33.79 -31.59
CA ARG A 228 -0.24 -33.92 -30.18
C ARG A 228 0.86 -33.62 -29.18
N GLU A 229 2.08 -34.12 -29.41
CA GLU A 229 3.23 -33.82 -28.54
C GLU A 229 3.59 -32.33 -28.55
N THR A 230 3.55 -31.73 -29.75
CA THR A 230 3.81 -30.27 -29.87
C THR A 230 2.73 -29.42 -29.18
N LEU A 231 1.44 -29.82 -29.30
CA LEU A 231 0.36 -29.19 -28.55
C LEU A 231 0.52 -29.36 -27.03
N LEU A 232 0.97 -30.51 -26.55
CA LEU A 232 1.24 -30.75 -25.15
C LEU A 232 2.40 -29.87 -24.67
N ARG A 233 3.49 -29.75 -25.42
CA ARG A 233 4.58 -28.81 -25.14
C ARG A 233 4.09 -27.37 -25.10
N ALA A 234 3.27 -26.96 -26.05
CA ALA A 234 2.66 -25.67 -26.10
C ALA A 234 1.71 -25.41 -24.90
N ALA A 235 1.00 -26.46 -24.46
CA ALA A 235 0.13 -26.39 -23.29
C ALA A 235 0.93 -26.28 -21.96
N ALA A 236 2.09 -26.93 -21.91
CA ALA A 236 3.01 -26.88 -20.78
C ALA A 236 3.88 -25.59 -20.76
N ALA A 237 4.05 -24.92 -21.88
CA ALA A 237 4.88 -23.73 -21.99
C ALA A 237 4.27 -22.54 -21.23
N ASP A 238 5.12 -21.81 -20.54
CA ASP A 238 4.81 -20.55 -19.87
C ASP A 238 4.87 -19.33 -20.81
N THR A 239 5.40 -19.49 -22.00
CA THR A 239 5.53 -18.46 -23.01
C THR A 239 4.77 -18.80 -24.27
N GLN A 240 4.14 -17.81 -24.86
CA GLN A 240 3.45 -17.94 -26.15
C GLN A 240 4.41 -17.74 -27.35
N ALA A 241 5.71 -17.65 -27.09
CA ALA A 241 6.71 -17.45 -28.12
C ALA A 241 6.90 -18.73 -28.95
N LEU A 242 6.51 -18.70 -30.21
CA LEU A 242 6.64 -19.81 -31.14
C LEU A 242 8.06 -20.38 -31.22
N LEU A 243 9.07 -19.53 -31.16
CA LEU A 243 10.49 -19.90 -31.15
C LEU A 243 10.90 -20.83 -30.00
N VAL A 244 10.29 -20.70 -28.82
CA VAL A 244 10.61 -21.62 -27.70
C VAL A 244 9.97 -22.96 -27.92
N ILE A 245 8.73 -22.99 -28.44
CA ILE A 245 8.00 -24.22 -28.78
C ILE A 245 8.72 -24.95 -29.92
N GLU A 246 9.14 -24.23 -30.95
CA GLU A 246 9.91 -24.80 -32.07
C GLU A 246 11.26 -25.38 -31.63
N ARG A 247 11.99 -24.64 -30.74
CA ARG A 247 13.25 -25.17 -30.18
C ARG A 247 13.04 -26.39 -29.30
N SER A 248 11.92 -26.49 -28.58
CA SER A 248 11.57 -27.63 -27.75
C SER A 248 11.06 -28.82 -28.59
N ALA A 249 10.63 -28.59 -29.81
CA ALA A 249 10.19 -29.57 -30.76
C ALA A 249 11.35 -30.33 -31.44
N VAL A 250 12.49 -30.44 -30.76
CA VAL A 250 13.72 -31.09 -31.25
C VAL A 250 13.44 -32.40 -31.98
N HIS A 251 13.62 -32.38 -33.27
CA HIS A 251 13.79 -33.46 -34.24
C HIS A 251 12.75 -33.60 -35.38
N ASP A 252 11.77 -32.72 -35.53
CA ASP A 252 10.95 -32.79 -36.71
C ASP A 252 11.32 -31.73 -37.74
N ALA A 253 11.99 -32.14 -38.78
CA ALA A 253 12.48 -31.31 -39.87
C ALA A 253 11.38 -30.64 -40.74
N ASP A 254 10.10 -30.88 -40.41
CA ASP A 254 8.99 -30.47 -41.25
C ASP A 254 8.01 -29.56 -40.48
N GLY A 255 8.29 -28.42 -39.99
CA GLY A 255 7.43 -27.40 -39.32
C GLY A 255 5.88 -27.47 -39.46
N GLY A 256 5.36 -28.54 -39.96
CA GLY A 256 3.94 -28.76 -40.29
C GLY A 256 3.02 -29.24 -39.14
N GLN A 257 3.59 -29.52 -37.98
CA GLN A 257 2.80 -30.09 -36.85
C GLN A 257 1.83 -29.07 -36.23
N LEU A 258 2.25 -27.80 -36.11
CA LEU A 258 1.38 -26.71 -35.66
C LEU A 258 0.35 -26.33 -36.74
N ASP A 259 0.70 -26.46 -38.04
CA ASP A 259 -0.23 -26.22 -39.16
C ASP A 259 -1.40 -27.20 -39.12
N GLU A 260 -1.17 -28.44 -38.69
CA GLU A 260 -2.22 -29.45 -38.54
C GLU A 260 -3.20 -29.04 -37.41
N ALA A 261 -2.67 -28.56 -36.29
CA ALA A 261 -3.47 -28.06 -35.16
C ALA A 261 -4.22 -26.78 -35.51
N GLU A 262 -3.63 -25.89 -36.30
CA GLU A 262 -4.28 -24.66 -36.79
C GLU A 262 -5.41 -24.98 -37.78
N ARG A 263 -5.18 -25.87 -38.71
CA ARG A 263 -6.24 -26.35 -39.63
C ARG A 263 -7.40 -27.04 -38.90
N ALA A 264 -7.12 -27.68 -37.76
CA ALA A 264 -8.13 -28.25 -36.89
C ALA A 264 -8.85 -27.21 -36.02
N GLY A 265 -8.46 -25.92 -36.08
CA GLY A 265 -9.08 -24.85 -35.33
C GLY A 265 -8.76 -24.88 -33.82
N LEU A 266 -7.75 -25.63 -33.38
CA LEU A 266 -7.36 -25.76 -31.98
C LEU A 266 -6.42 -24.65 -31.53
N VAL A 267 -5.66 -24.07 -32.45
CA VAL A 267 -4.69 -23.01 -32.23
C VAL A 267 -4.76 -21.99 -33.35
N SER A 268 -4.18 -20.80 -33.13
CA SER A 268 -3.93 -19.79 -34.15
C SER A 268 -2.50 -19.26 -34.03
N ILE A 269 -1.86 -18.98 -35.15
CA ILE A 269 -0.51 -18.42 -35.23
C ILE A 269 -0.62 -17.09 -35.97
N ARG A 270 -0.40 -15.99 -35.24
CA ARG A 270 -0.43 -14.61 -35.79
C ARG A 270 0.78 -13.84 -35.33
N ASP A 271 1.47 -13.19 -36.28
CA ASP A 271 2.64 -12.35 -35.98
C ASP A 271 3.75 -13.06 -35.15
N GLY A 272 3.98 -14.37 -35.43
CA GLY A 272 4.93 -15.18 -34.69
C GLY A 272 4.50 -15.54 -33.27
N ARG A 273 3.25 -15.36 -32.92
CA ARG A 273 2.67 -15.74 -31.64
C ARG A 273 1.69 -16.89 -31.78
N PHE A 274 1.92 -17.88 -30.96
CA PHE A 274 1.04 -19.03 -30.79
C PHE A 274 -0.06 -18.70 -29.77
N GLN A 275 -1.30 -19.07 -30.07
CA GLN A 275 -2.43 -18.94 -29.16
C GLN A 275 -3.38 -20.11 -29.30
N PHE A 276 -3.80 -20.71 -28.18
CA PHE A 276 -4.91 -21.66 -28.20
C PHE A 276 -6.22 -20.98 -28.58
N ALA A 277 -7.01 -21.59 -29.43
CA ALA A 277 -8.32 -21.07 -29.83
C ALA A 277 -9.24 -20.85 -28.61
N HIS A 278 -9.08 -21.65 -27.57
CA HIS A 278 -9.79 -21.51 -26.31
C HIS A 278 -8.92 -22.00 -25.13
N PRO A 279 -8.99 -21.38 -23.92
CA PRO A 279 -8.25 -21.86 -22.74
C PRO A 279 -8.55 -23.30 -22.37
N LEU A 280 -9.82 -23.73 -22.55
CA LEU A 280 -10.21 -25.12 -22.27
C LEU A 280 -9.46 -26.14 -23.17
N VAL A 281 -9.06 -25.76 -24.38
CA VAL A 281 -8.22 -26.61 -25.23
C VAL A 281 -6.90 -26.89 -24.58
N ARG A 282 -6.22 -25.82 -24.08
CA ARG A 282 -4.97 -25.93 -23.37
C ARG A 282 -5.10 -26.81 -22.12
N SER A 283 -6.06 -26.47 -21.25
CA SER A 283 -6.28 -27.22 -20.00
C SER A 283 -6.67 -28.65 -20.27
N ALA A 284 -7.51 -28.92 -21.28
CA ALA A 284 -7.93 -30.29 -21.65
C ALA A 284 -6.73 -31.13 -22.13
N ILE A 285 -5.88 -30.56 -22.98
CA ILE A 285 -4.67 -31.24 -23.48
C ILE A 285 -3.73 -31.57 -22.34
N TYR A 286 -3.43 -30.56 -21.47
CA TYR A 286 -2.48 -30.74 -20.38
C TYR A 286 -2.97 -31.74 -19.33
N GLN A 287 -4.24 -31.65 -18.94
CA GLN A 287 -4.81 -32.50 -17.89
C GLN A 287 -5.06 -33.95 -18.39
N ALA A 288 -5.41 -34.14 -19.65
CA ALA A 288 -5.61 -35.47 -20.21
C ALA A 288 -4.30 -36.22 -20.52
N ALA A 289 -3.19 -35.52 -20.63
CA ALA A 289 -1.89 -36.14 -20.87
C ALA A 289 -1.44 -36.98 -19.66
N ALA A 290 -0.78 -38.08 -19.89
CA ALA A 290 -0.16 -38.88 -18.85
C ALA A 290 0.90 -38.04 -18.09
N ALA A 291 1.08 -38.34 -16.81
CA ALA A 291 2.06 -37.59 -15.97
C ALA A 291 3.50 -37.71 -16.54
N GLU A 292 3.82 -38.83 -17.18
CA GLU A 292 5.10 -39.06 -17.84
C GLU A 292 5.29 -38.11 -19.03
N ASP A 293 4.25 -37.99 -19.87
CA ASP A 293 4.28 -37.14 -21.07
C ASP A 293 4.38 -35.66 -20.68
N ARG A 294 3.67 -35.23 -19.62
CA ARG A 294 3.78 -33.85 -19.06
C ARG A 294 5.20 -33.58 -18.62
N ARG A 295 5.80 -34.49 -17.83
CA ARG A 295 7.19 -34.34 -17.39
C ARG A 295 8.20 -34.34 -18.54
N ALA A 296 7.96 -35.14 -19.56
CA ALA A 296 8.77 -35.13 -20.77
C ALA A 296 8.67 -33.79 -21.52
N ALA A 297 7.45 -33.24 -21.64
CA ALA A 297 7.25 -31.91 -22.21
C ALA A 297 7.99 -30.82 -21.45
N HIS A 298 7.91 -30.83 -20.12
CA HIS A 298 8.63 -29.85 -19.30
C HIS A 298 10.16 -30.00 -19.37
N ARG A 299 10.69 -31.22 -19.47
CA ARG A 299 12.14 -31.46 -19.71
C ARG A 299 12.60 -30.85 -21.02
N LEU A 300 11.87 -31.07 -22.10
CA LEU A 300 12.19 -30.50 -23.40
C LEU A 300 12.12 -28.96 -23.39
N LEU A 301 11.17 -28.39 -22.69
CA LEU A 301 11.09 -26.93 -22.52
C LEU A 301 12.29 -26.39 -21.72
N ALA A 302 12.66 -27.05 -20.63
CA ALA A 302 13.83 -26.67 -19.84
C ALA A 302 15.14 -26.76 -20.67
N ASP A 303 15.26 -27.79 -21.54
CA ASP A 303 16.39 -27.95 -22.43
C ASP A 303 16.44 -26.89 -23.54
N ALA A 304 15.29 -26.37 -23.96
CA ALA A 304 15.21 -25.25 -24.91
C ALA A 304 15.56 -23.90 -24.29
N LEU A 305 15.39 -23.74 -22.99
CA LEU A 305 15.58 -22.47 -22.26
C LEU A 305 17.01 -22.33 -21.68
N GLN A 306 18.06 -22.52 -22.51
CA GLN A 306 19.47 -22.48 -22.06
C GLN A 306 20.03 -21.06 -21.91
N GLU A 307 19.39 -20.05 -22.49
CA GLU A 307 19.87 -18.66 -22.38
C GLU A 307 19.72 -18.14 -20.95
N PRO A 308 20.71 -17.41 -20.41
CA PRO A 308 20.69 -16.91 -19.01
C PRO A 308 19.42 -16.11 -18.65
N ARG A 309 18.85 -15.39 -19.61
CA ARG A 309 17.61 -14.61 -19.39
C ARG A 309 16.37 -15.46 -19.10
N TYR A 310 16.42 -16.77 -19.38
CA TYR A 310 15.32 -17.70 -19.14
C TYR A 310 15.58 -18.64 -17.97
N ARG A 311 16.63 -18.42 -17.18
CA ARG A 311 17.03 -19.32 -16.09
C ARG A 311 15.92 -19.53 -15.07
N ASP A 312 15.17 -18.48 -14.71
CA ASP A 312 14.00 -18.54 -13.81
C ASP A 312 12.92 -19.49 -14.38
N ARG A 313 12.57 -19.34 -15.66
CA ARG A 313 11.59 -20.20 -16.34
C ARG A 313 12.08 -21.64 -16.44
N ARG A 314 13.37 -21.80 -16.78
CA ARG A 314 14.00 -23.11 -16.82
C ARG A 314 13.91 -23.83 -15.48
N ALA A 315 14.16 -23.14 -14.36
CA ALA A 315 14.03 -23.70 -13.02
C ALA A 315 12.61 -24.21 -12.74
N LEU A 316 11.58 -23.43 -13.09
CA LEU A 316 10.18 -23.86 -12.95
C LEU A 316 9.85 -25.10 -13.79
N HIS A 317 10.31 -25.16 -15.04
CA HIS A 317 10.08 -26.35 -15.88
C HIS A 317 10.85 -27.58 -15.37
N LEU A 318 12.06 -27.42 -14.83
CA LEU A 318 12.78 -28.51 -14.17
C LEU A 318 12.02 -29.03 -12.94
N ALA A 319 11.41 -28.12 -12.19
CA ALA A 319 10.60 -28.51 -11.04
C ALA A 319 9.36 -29.33 -11.41
N GLU A 320 8.67 -28.95 -12.49
CA GLU A 320 7.53 -29.72 -13.00
C GLU A 320 7.95 -31.06 -13.62
N ALA A 321 9.15 -31.16 -14.13
CA ALA A 321 9.72 -32.40 -14.67
C ALA A 321 10.23 -33.38 -13.60
N ALA A 322 10.44 -32.92 -12.36
CA ALA A 322 10.99 -33.70 -11.28
C ALA A 322 10.02 -34.80 -10.81
N THR A 323 10.56 -35.99 -10.50
CA THR A 323 9.79 -37.15 -10.05
C THR A 323 9.91 -37.42 -8.55
N GLY A 324 10.75 -36.67 -7.86
CA GLY A 324 11.07 -36.80 -6.46
C GLY A 324 12.09 -35.75 -6.03
N PRO A 325 12.66 -35.88 -4.83
CA PRO A 325 13.70 -34.97 -4.35
C PRO A 325 14.86 -34.86 -5.34
N ASP A 326 15.24 -33.64 -5.67
CA ASP A 326 16.34 -33.28 -6.57
C ASP A 326 16.95 -31.96 -6.09
N GLU A 327 18.11 -32.07 -5.42
CA GLU A 327 18.75 -30.92 -4.81
C GLU A 327 19.27 -29.89 -5.83
N HIS A 328 19.64 -30.36 -7.04
CA HIS A 328 20.03 -29.44 -8.11
C HIS A 328 18.84 -28.56 -8.53
N VAL A 329 17.68 -29.18 -8.74
CA VAL A 329 16.46 -28.43 -9.11
C VAL A 329 16.00 -27.53 -7.96
N ALA A 330 16.09 -28.01 -6.71
CA ALA A 330 15.77 -27.21 -5.53
C ALA A 330 16.65 -25.95 -5.43
N SER A 331 17.95 -26.08 -5.70
CA SER A 331 18.89 -24.96 -5.71
C SER A 331 18.64 -23.98 -6.87
N GLU A 332 18.24 -24.46 -8.06
CA GLU A 332 17.86 -23.58 -9.19
C GLU A 332 16.59 -22.80 -8.87
N LEU A 333 15.61 -23.39 -8.18
CA LEU A 333 14.42 -22.72 -7.71
C LEU A 333 14.73 -21.68 -6.62
N GLU A 334 15.62 -21.99 -5.70
CA GLU A 334 16.07 -21.05 -4.66
C GLU A 334 16.77 -19.84 -5.28
N TRP A 335 17.60 -20.07 -6.32
CA TRP A 335 18.17 -18.99 -7.10
C TRP A 335 17.09 -18.16 -7.81
N ALA A 336 16.08 -18.80 -8.43
CA ALA A 336 14.97 -18.10 -9.07
C ALA A 336 14.16 -17.28 -8.05
N ALA A 337 13.93 -17.82 -6.86
CA ALA A 337 13.26 -17.14 -5.75
C ALA A 337 13.99 -15.84 -5.36
N ALA A 338 15.33 -15.89 -5.21
CA ALA A 338 16.11 -14.69 -4.93
C ALA A 338 15.96 -13.63 -6.03
N ARG A 339 15.89 -14.04 -7.29
CA ARG A 339 15.66 -13.13 -8.44
C ARG A 339 14.24 -12.55 -8.43
N PHE A 340 13.26 -13.32 -7.99
CA PHE A 340 11.90 -12.79 -7.81
C PHE A 340 11.85 -11.77 -6.67
N ALA A 341 12.52 -12.03 -5.55
CA ALA A 341 12.64 -11.09 -4.44
C ALA A 341 13.28 -9.76 -4.85
N GLU A 342 14.37 -9.81 -5.64
CA GLU A 342 15.05 -8.62 -6.19
C GLU A 342 14.09 -7.75 -7.02
N ARG A 343 13.07 -8.34 -7.64
CA ARG A 343 12.05 -7.66 -8.45
C ARG A 343 10.76 -7.38 -7.69
N SER A 344 10.76 -7.52 -6.36
CA SER A 344 9.59 -7.39 -5.48
C SER A 344 8.45 -8.36 -5.79
N GLY A 345 8.77 -9.45 -6.46
CA GLY A 345 7.83 -10.54 -6.77
C GLY A 345 7.71 -11.53 -5.61
N TYR A 346 7.41 -11.08 -4.40
CA TYR A 346 7.42 -11.90 -3.19
C TYR A 346 6.47 -13.09 -3.23
N GLU A 347 5.39 -13.00 -4.00
CA GLU A 347 4.49 -14.14 -4.20
C GLU A 347 5.13 -15.22 -5.06
N ALA A 348 5.83 -14.84 -6.14
CA ALA A 348 6.58 -15.77 -6.96
C ALA A 348 7.79 -16.37 -6.21
N GLU A 349 8.44 -15.56 -5.37
CA GLU A 349 9.47 -16.01 -4.43
C GLU A 349 8.94 -17.10 -3.49
N LEU A 350 7.78 -16.86 -2.87
CA LEU A 350 7.10 -17.81 -1.99
C LEU A 350 6.85 -19.15 -2.69
N VAL A 351 6.20 -19.11 -3.86
CA VAL A 351 5.88 -20.33 -4.62
C VAL A 351 7.13 -21.11 -5.03
N ALA A 352 8.18 -20.40 -5.45
CA ALA A 352 9.44 -21.03 -5.82
C ALA A 352 10.14 -21.68 -4.60
N LEU A 353 10.13 -21.03 -3.43
CA LEU A 353 10.72 -21.56 -2.20
C LEU A 353 9.93 -22.75 -1.64
N GLU A 354 8.60 -22.71 -1.66
CA GLU A 354 7.76 -23.85 -1.28
C GLU A 354 8.09 -25.05 -2.15
N ARG A 355 8.18 -24.87 -3.46
CA ARG A 355 8.49 -25.94 -4.39
C ARG A 355 9.95 -26.44 -4.23
N ALA A 356 10.90 -25.54 -3.99
CA ALA A 356 12.28 -25.89 -3.68
C ALA A 356 12.37 -26.74 -2.40
N ALA A 357 11.60 -26.40 -1.39
CA ALA A 357 11.55 -27.16 -0.13
C ALA A 357 11.00 -28.58 -0.36
N ASP A 358 9.96 -28.74 -1.19
CA ASP A 358 9.37 -30.05 -1.50
C ASP A 358 10.33 -30.94 -2.31
N LEU A 359 11.23 -30.35 -3.09
CA LEU A 359 12.24 -31.05 -3.88
C LEU A 359 13.58 -31.22 -3.14
N SER A 360 13.71 -30.70 -1.93
CA SER A 360 14.92 -30.85 -1.16
C SER A 360 15.18 -32.31 -0.79
N ALA A 361 16.39 -32.77 -1.04
CA ALA A 361 16.84 -34.10 -0.64
C ALA A 361 17.24 -34.17 0.84
N ASP A 362 17.67 -33.07 1.40
CA ASP A 362 18.06 -32.88 2.78
C ASP A 362 16.94 -32.17 3.57
N GLU A 363 16.56 -32.74 4.71
CA GLU A 363 15.47 -32.19 5.54
C GLU A 363 15.78 -30.81 6.09
N ASP A 364 17.05 -30.56 6.45
CA ASP A 364 17.47 -29.25 7.00
C ASP A 364 17.46 -28.18 5.92
N ALA A 365 17.90 -28.51 4.70
CA ALA A 365 17.75 -27.59 3.55
C ALA A 365 16.28 -27.31 3.24
N GLY A 366 15.44 -28.33 3.25
CA GLY A 366 13.99 -28.20 3.05
C GLY A 366 13.35 -27.32 4.12
N ARG A 367 13.76 -27.46 5.37
CA ARG A 367 13.29 -26.64 6.49
C ARG A 367 13.69 -25.18 6.31
N ARG A 368 14.96 -24.89 6.01
CA ARG A 368 15.43 -23.51 5.75
C ARG A 368 14.64 -22.85 4.62
N ARG A 369 14.38 -23.56 3.53
CA ARG A 369 13.59 -23.05 2.39
C ARG A 369 12.14 -22.77 2.77
N ARG A 370 11.50 -23.61 3.63
CA ARG A 370 10.14 -23.34 4.14
C ARG A 370 10.08 -22.11 5.04
N ILE A 371 11.09 -21.90 5.88
CA ILE A 371 11.18 -20.69 6.70
C ILE A 371 11.33 -19.46 5.79
N ALA A 372 12.21 -19.52 4.79
CA ALA A 372 12.37 -18.45 3.81
C ALA A 372 11.06 -18.18 3.02
N ALA A 373 10.29 -19.25 2.71
CA ALA A 373 8.97 -19.13 2.12
C ALA A 373 7.99 -18.37 3.04
N ALA A 374 8.00 -18.66 4.34
CA ALA A 374 7.18 -17.93 5.32
C ALA A 374 7.57 -16.45 5.42
N GLU A 375 8.86 -16.13 5.38
CA GLU A 375 9.36 -14.76 5.34
C GLU A 375 8.94 -14.04 4.04
N ALA A 376 8.97 -14.74 2.89
CA ALA A 376 8.50 -14.21 1.62
C ALA A 376 6.99 -13.91 1.65
N ALA A 377 6.19 -14.81 2.25
CA ALA A 377 4.76 -14.60 2.47
C ALA A 377 4.48 -13.38 3.35
N TRP A 378 5.27 -13.19 4.40
CA TRP A 378 5.19 -12.01 5.25
C TRP A 378 5.48 -10.72 4.46
N ARG A 379 6.57 -10.70 3.68
CA ARG A 379 6.92 -9.56 2.81
C ARG A 379 5.88 -9.30 1.72
N ALA A 380 5.22 -10.35 1.23
CA ALA A 380 4.10 -10.26 0.30
C ALA A 380 2.84 -9.63 0.91
N GLY A 381 2.82 -9.39 2.22
CA GLY A 381 1.64 -8.87 2.91
C GLY A 381 0.56 -9.94 3.17
N SER A 382 0.94 -11.21 3.17
CA SER A 382 0.05 -12.37 3.36
C SER A 382 0.37 -13.11 4.67
N PRO A 383 0.07 -12.55 5.86
CA PRO A 383 0.44 -13.13 7.15
C PRO A 383 -0.18 -14.50 7.39
N ASP A 384 -1.39 -14.74 6.91
CA ASP A 384 -2.06 -16.04 7.05
C ASP A 384 -1.31 -17.14 6.30
N ARG A 385 -0.79 -16.83 5.11
CA ARG A 385 0.06 -17.76 4.36
C ARG A 385 1.42 -17.96 5.02
N ALA A 386 1.99 -16.91 5.63
CA ALA A 386 3.22 -17.04 6.41
C ALA A 386 3.03 -18.02 7.58
N LEU A 387 1.93 -17.91 8.32
CA LEU A 387 1.60 -18.85 9.40
C LEU A 387 1.37 -20.27 8.88
N GLN A 388 0.64 -20.44 7.77
CA GLN A 388 0.45 -21.77 7.15
C GLN A 388 1.77 -22.39 6.68
N ALA A 389 2.69 -21.59 6.14
CA ALA A 389 4.03 -22.07 5.78
C ALA A 389 4.82 -22.51 7.02
N LEU A 390 4.72 -21.77 8.14
CA LEU A 390 5.35 -22.15 9.41
C LEU A 390 4.75 -23.43 10.02
N GLU A 391 3.46 -23.68 9.87
CA GLU A 391 2.83 -24.94 10.30
C GLU A 391 3.45 -26.15 9.59
N ARG A 392 3.79 -25.99 8.30
CA ARG A 392 4.47 -27.04 7.51
C ARG A 392 5.94 -27.24 7.87
N VAL A 393 6.57 -26.25 8.49
CA VAL A 393 7.95 -26.39 9.02
C VAL A 393 7.98 -27.38 10.18
N GLY A 394 6.93 -27.38 11.01
CA GLY A 394 6.85 -28.20 12.20
C GLY A 394 7.85 -27.78 13.28
N ASP A 395 8.75 -28.70 13.67
CA ASP A 395 9.81 -28.42 14.61
C ASP A 395 11.05 -27.80 13.90
N ALA A 396 11.76 -26.95 14.60
CA ALA A 396 13.03 -26.35 14.15
C ALA A 396 14.19 -27.35 13.95
N GLY A 397 13.97 -28.63 14.24
CA GLY A 397 14.96 -29.70 14.06
C GLY A 397 16.23 -29.56 14.89
N GLY A 398 16.13 -28.81 16.01
CA GLY A 398 17.30 -28.57 16.88
C GLY A 398 18.19 -27.42 16.41
N ASP A 399 17.87 -26.77 15.29
CA ASP A 399 18.56 -25.55 14.80
C ASP A 399 18.03 -24.31 15.55
N PRO A 400 18.86 -23.68 16.42
CA PRO A 400 18.41 -22.55 17.22
C PRO A 400 18.12 -21.29 16.35
N VAL A 401 18.82 -21.10 15.22
CA VAL A 401 18.58 -19.99 14.29
C VAL A 401 17.24 -20.17 13.58
N ALA A 402 16.93 -21.39 13.14
CA ALA A 402 15.62 -21.72 12.59
C ALA A 402 14.48 -21.47 13.59
N ALA A 403 14.68 -21.91 14.85
CA ALA A 403 13.71 -21.67 15.93
C ALA A 403 13.47 -20.18 16.17
N ALA A 404 14.52 -19.39 16.17
CA ALA A 404 14.47 -17.95 16.36
C ALA A 404 13.70 -17.23 15.24
N ARG A 405 13.93 -17.58 13.98
CA ARG A 405 13.18 -17.04 12.83
C ARG A 405 11.69 -17.37 12.89
N ILE A 406 11.37 -18.62 13.25
CA ILE A 406 9.97 -19.07 13.44
C ILE A 406 9.30 -18.26 14.56
N ALA A 407 9.95 -18.13 15.71
CA ALA A 407 9.44 -17.36 16.84
C ALA A 407 9.16 -15.89 16.46
N ARG A 408 10.09 -15.28 15.71
CA ARG A 408 9.94 -13.91 15.22
C ARG A 408 8.71 -13.73 14.34
N LEU A 409 8.52 -14.56 13.31
CA LEU A 409 7.38 -14.47 12.40
C LEU A 409 6.04 -14.68 13.12
N ARG A 410 5.98 -15.57 14.10
CA ARG A 410 4.79 -15.77 14.95
C ARG A 410 4.48 -14.50 15.75
N ALA A 411 5.50 -13.95 16.42
CA ALA A 411 5.37 -12.73 17.20
C ALA A 411 4.89 -11.54 16.36
N LEU A 412 5.47 -11.33 15.17
CA LEU A 412 5.06 -10.28 14.24
C LEU A 412 3.61 -10.44 13.77
N SER A 413 3.15 -11.69 13.57
CA SER A 413 1.76 -11.99 13.20
C SER A 413 0.79 -11.68 14.33
N GLU A 414 1.13 -12.01 15.58
CA GLU A 414 0.34 -11.68 16.76
C GLU A 414 0.23 -10.16 16.98
N LEU A 415 1.32 -9.45 16.77
CA LEU A 415 1.37 -7.99 16.87
C LEU A 415 0.43 -7.30 15.86
N ARG A 416 0.35 -7.84 14.64
CA ARG A 416 -0.55 -7.34 13.60
C ARG A 416 -2.02 -7.59 13.93
N ASN A 417 -2.34 -8.72 14.50
CA ASN A 417 -3.71 -9.09 14.89
C ASN A 417 -4.22 -8.31 16.12
N GLY A 418 -3.39 -7.46 16.72
CA GLY A 418 -3.78 -6.53 17.78
C GLY A 418 -3.77 -7.15 19.18
N ASP A 419 -3.14 -8.33 19.37
CA ASP A 419 -2.89 -8.85 20.72
C ASP A 419 -1.78 -8.01 21.39
N PRO A 420 -2.10 -7.26 22.46
CA PRO A 420 -1.10 -6.45 23.18
C PRO A 420 -0.08 -7.30 23.96
N ARG A 421 -0.27 -8.62 24.04
CA ARG A 421 0.60 -9.55 24.74
C ARG A 421 1.54 -10.25 23.78
N MET A 422 2.39 -9.46 23.10
CA MET A 422 3.47 -10.06 22.31
C MET A 422 4.24 -11.07 23.17
N PRO A 423 4.65 -12.22 22.63
CA PRO A 423 5.43 -13.23 23.37
C PRO A 423 6.88 -12.77 23.57
N CYS A 424 7.05 -11.62 24.24
CA CYS A 424 8.36 -11.00 24.50
C CYS A 424 9.33 -11.95 25.20
N ALA A 425 8.81 -12.83 26.06
CA ALA A 425 9.65 -13.81 26.76
C ALA A 425 10.19 -14.89 25.81
N GLU A 426 9.41 -15.28 24.80
CA GLU A 426 9.83 -16.24 23.78
C GLU A 426 10.87 -15.65 22.85
N LEU A 427 10.68 -14.40 22.43
CA LEU A 427 11.67 -13.66 21.63
C LEU A 427 12.98 -13.43 22.38
N GLU A 428 12.91 -13.10 23.68
CA GLU A 428 14.09 -12.93 24.52
C GLU A 428 14.85 -14.26 24.70
N ALA A 429 14.14 -15.35 24.92
CA ALA A 429 14.75 -16.68 25.03
C ALA A 429 15.39 -17.11 23.70
N ALA A 430 14.71 -16.90 22.58
CA ALA A 430 15.23 -17.20 21.26
C ALA A 430 16.49 -16.37 20.95
N ALA A 431 16.48 -15.07 21.25
CA ALA A 431 17.66 -14.21 21.10
C ALA A 431 18.83 -14.72 21.95
N GLY A 432 18.56 -15.13 23.20
CA GLY A 432 19.59 -15.67 24.08
C GLY A 432 20.24 -16.96 23.54
N SER A 433 19.48 -17.80 22.83
CA SER A 433 19.98 -19.09 22.31
C SER A 433 20.92 -18.91 21.11
N ILE A 434 20.77 -17.81 20.33
CA ILE A 434 21.50 -17.59 19.08
C ILE A 434 22.52 -16.44 19.17
N ALA A 435 22.61 -15.74 20.30
CA ALA A 435 23.47 -14.54 20.43
C ALA A 435 24.95 -14.78 20.10
N GLY A 436 25.43 -16.00 20.27
CA GLY A 436 26.82 -16.41 19.93
C GLY A 436 26.99 -16.87 18.48
N GLU A 437 25.91 -17.22 17.80
CA GLU A 437 25.90 -17.80 16.46
C GLU A 437 25.46 -16.80 15.40
N ASP A 438 24.38 -16.06 15.69
CA ASP A 438 23.83 -14.98 14.84
C ASP A 438 23.46 -13.77 15.72
N PRO A 439 24.44 -12.92 16.08
CA PRO A 439 24.22 -11.76 16.94
C PRO A 439 23.32 -10.70 16.29
N GLU A 440 23.27 -10.61 14.96
CA GLU A 440 22.40 -9.64 14.27
C GLU A 440 20.94 -10.02 14.41
N LEU A 441 20.58 -11.28 14.12
CA LEU A 441 19.21 -11.76 14.31
C LEU A 441 18.83 -11.73 15.80
N ALA A 442 19.75 -12.05 16.72
CA ALA A 442 19.49 -11.92 18.15
C ALA A 442 19.16 -10.48 18.55
N GLY A 443 19.87 -9.52 17.97
CA GLY A 443 19.61 -8.09 18.16
C GLY A 443 18.22 -7.68 17.65
N GLU A 444 17.83 -8.15 16.47
CA GLU A 444 16.49 -7.90 15.92
C GLU A 444 15.35 -8.46 16.78
N LEU A 445 15.52 -9.69 17.29
CA LEU A 445 14.56 -10.30 18.20
C LEU A 445 14.41 -9.50 19.51
N LEU A 446 15.50 -8.97 20.03
CA LEU A 446 15.48 -8.15 21.24
C LEU A 446 14.83 -6.78 20.98
N ILE A 447 15.00 -6.19 19.78
CA ILE A 447 14.33 -4.96 19.38
C ILE A 447 12.82 -5.19 19.28
N ASP A 448 12.39 -6.28 18.63
CA ASP A 448 10.98 -6.63 18.51
C ASP A 448 10.36 -6.90 19.90
N ALA A 449 11.09 -7.60 20.80
CA ALA A 449 10.68 -7.82 22.17
C ALA A 449 10.60 -6.53 23.00
N ALA A 450 11.51 -5.58 22.80
CA ALA A 450 11.49 -4.27 23.45
C ALA A 450 10.25 -3.47 23.03
N GLY A 451 9.88 -3.49 21.73
CA GLY A 451 8.68 -2.82 21.21
C GLY A 451 7.36 -3.36 21.77
N GLY A 452 7.35 -4.61 22.29
CA GLY A 452 6.19 -5.21 22.96
C GLY A 452 6.23 -5.15 24.48
N SER A 453 7.27 -4.54 25.07
CA SER A 453 7.48 -4.45 26.51
C SER A 453 7.31 -3.03 27.02
N ASP A 454 7.02 -2.86 28.32
CA ASP A 454 6.85 -1.56 28.94
C ASP A 454 8.01 -1.23 29.90
N GLY A 455 8.27 0.07 30.07
CA GLY A 455 9.12 0.64 31.09
C GLY A 455 10.56 0.10 31.07
N ASP A 456 11.12 -0.20 32.25
CA ASP A 456 12.53 -0.62 32.41
C ASP A 456 12.86 -1.92 31.66
N ARG A 457 11.88 -2.79 31.41
CA ARG A 457 12.12 -4.04 30.65
C ARG A 457 12.45 -3.74 29.19
N ALA A 458 11.73 -2.84 28.55
CA ALA A 458 12.02 -2.37 27.19
C ALA A 458 13.43 -1.81 27.10
N VAL A 459 13.83 -1.00 28.07
CA VAL A 459 15.18 -0.41 28.14
C VAL A 459 16.26 -1.50 28.23
N VAL A 460 16.07 -2.51 29.08
CA VAL A 460 17.03 -3.61 29.22
C VAL A 460 17.20 -4.40 27.94
N LEU A 461 16.09 -4.73 27.27
CA LEU A 461 16.10 -5.50 26.02
C LEU A 461 16.78 -4.71 24.88
N ALA A 462 16.43 -3.45 24.72
CA ALA A 462 17.04 -2.58 23.71
C ALA A 462 18.55 -2.32 23.98
N ALA A 463 18.95 -2.18 25.24
CA ALA A 463 20.36 -2.08 25.62
C ALA A 463 21.17 -3.34 25.29
N ARG A 464 20.58 -4.53 25.51
CA ARG A 464 21.20 -5.81 25.09
C ARG A 464 21.31 -5.92 23.57
N ALA A 465 20.29 -5.49 22.81
CA ALA A 465 20.36 -5.43 21.36
C ALA A 465 21.53 -4.57 20.89
N ARG A 466 21.73 -3.39 21.51
CA ARG A 466 22.88 -2.51 21.20
C ARG A 466 24.23 -3.19 21.46
N GLN A 467 24.34 -4.00 22.52
CA GLN A 467 25.58 -4.72 22.84
C GLN A 467 25.93 -5.82 21.83
N LEU A 468 24.93 -6.41 21.18
CA LEU A 468 25.11 -7.47 20.18
C LEU A 468 25.37 -6.91 18.78
N ALA A 469 24.95 -5.68 18.51
CA ALA A 469 25.03 -5.07 17.19
C ALA A 469 26.48 -4.75 16.80
N PRO A 470 26.92 -5.07 15.56
CA PRO A 470 28.19 -4.65 15.02
C PRO A 470 28.32 -3.11 14.95
N GLU A 471 29.50 -2.57 15.30
CA GLU A 471 29.69 -1.12 15.30
C GLU A 471 29.55 -0.49 13.91
N GLY A 472 28.86 0.65 13.86
CA GLY A 472 28.69 1.49 12.67
C GLY A 472 27.73 0.96 11.61
N GLY A 473 27.08 -0.18 11.87
CA GLY A 473 26.15 -0.83 10.96
C GLY A 473 24.67 -0.46 11.18
N GLU A 474 23.81 -0.96 10.29
CA GLU A 474 22.35 -0.80 10.40
C GLU A 474 21.78 -1.41 11.68
N SER A 475 22.32 -2.55 12.11
CA SER A 475 21.91 -3.24 13.35
C SER A 475 22.17 -2.39 14.58
N GLU A 476 23.34 -1.70 14.68
CA GLU A 476 23.61 -0.76 15.78
C GLU A 476 22.66 0.43 15.73
N LEU A 477 22.40 0.97 14.54
CA LEU A 477 21.49 2.09 14.35
C LEU A 477 20.09 1.75 14.86
N ARG A 478 19.53 0.61 14.44
CA ARG A 478 18.21 0.12 14.91
C ARG A 478 18.18 -0.07 16.43
N ALA A 479 19.22 -0.65 16.99
CA ALA A 479 19.32 -0.87 18.44
C ALA A 479 19.43 0.44 19.24
N CYS A 480 20.20 1.43 18.74
CA CYS A 480 20.29 2.76 19.35
C CYS A 480 18.92 3.46 19.35
N VAL A 481 18.19 3.37 18.25
CA VAL A 481 16.84 3.95 18.14
C VAL A 481 15.87 3.28 19.11
N ALA A 482 15.84 1.94 19.14
CA ALA A 482 14.97 1.20 20.07
C ALA A 482 15.28 1.56 21.52
N LEU A 483 16.57 1.72 21.87
CA LEU A 483 16.98 2.10 23.22
C LEU A 483 16.55 3.56 23.55
N ALA A 484 16.72 4.48 22.63
CA ALA A 484 16.32 5.87 22.84
C ALA A 484 14.79 5.99 23.04
N THR A 485 14.03 5.25 22.26
CA THR A 485 12.55 5.20 22.37
C THR A 485 12.14 4.61 23.73
N ALA A 486 12.68 3.44 24.08
CA ALA A 486 12.36 2.79 25.35
C ALA A 486 12.72 3.66 26.59
N LEU A 487 13.83 4.40 26.54
CA LEU A 487 14.23 5.32 27.62
C LEU A 487 13.25 6.49 27.75
N ARG A 488 12.76 7.06 26.66
CA ARG A 488 11.75 8.13 26.69
C ARG A 488 10.41 7.64 27.21
N ASP A 489 9.97 6.48 26.76
CA ASP A 489 8.72 5.87 27.22
C ASP A 489 8.77 5.57 28.74
N ALA A 490 9.98 5.28 29.26
CA ALA A 490 10.25 5.14 30.69
C ALA A 490 10.41 6.48 31.43
N GLY A 491 10.31 7.64 30.74
CA GLY A 491 10.50 8.98 31.34
C GLY A 491 11.97 9.32 31.65
N ARG A 492 12.93 8.65 31.00
CA ARG A 492 14.38 8.80 31.22
C ARG A 492 15.04 9.59 30.09
N ASP A 493 14.48 10.76 29.74
CA ASP A 493 14.85 11.58 28.58
C ASP A 493 16.34 11.96 28.55
N ALA A 494 16.94 12.26 29.73
CA ALA A 494 18.36 12.59 29.81
C ALA A 494 19.28 11.43 29.37
N GLU A 495 18.87 10.19 29.60
CA GLU A 495 19.64 9.00 29.22
C GLU A 495 19.42 8.62 27.76
N ALA A 496 18.30 9.06 27.16
CA ALA A 496 18.00 8.83 25.74
C ALA A 496 18.89 9.67 24.81
N ALA A 497 19.57 10.69 25.31
CA ALA A 497 20.42 11.56 24.48
C ALA A 497 21.60 10.79 23.84
N ASP A 498 22.35 9.97 24.61
CA ASP A 498 23.50 9.20 24.13
C ASP A 498 23.14 8.26 22.95
N PRO A 499 22.15 7.36 23.06
CA PRO A 499 21.78 6.51 21.92
C PRO A 499 21.21 7.32 20.74
N SER A 500 20.56 8.45 20.95
CA SER A 500 20.07 9.31 19.87
C SER A 500 21.22 9.98 19.09
N GLU A 501 22.22 10.53 19.80
CA GLU A 501 23.42 11.12 19.20
C GLU A 501 24.24 10.06 18.44
N ARG A 502 24.34 8.87 19.00
CA ARG A 502 25.02 7.75 18.33
C ARG A 502 24.31 7.33 17.04
N ALA A 503 22.99 7.23 17.05
CA ALA A 503 22.19 6.94 15.88
C ALA A 503 22.39 8.00 14.77
N ALA A 504 22.40 9.29 15.15
CA ALA A 504 22.67 10.39 14.22
C ALA A 504 24.09 10.29 13.63
N ALA A 505 25.09 10.01 14.46
CA ALA A 505 26.47 9.85 14.01
C ALA A 505 26.66 8.67 13.02
N ILE A 506 25.97 7.55 13.25
CA ILE A 506 25.98 6.40 12.33
C ILE A 506 25.36 6.79 10.98
N LEU A 507 24.25 7.52 10.98
CA LEU A 507 23.61 8.01 9.75
C LEU A 507 24.49 8.98 8.96
N GLU A 508 25.23 9.85 9.64
CA GLU A 508 26.18 10.76 9.01
C GLU A 508 27.38 10.01 8.40
N ALA A 509 27.93 9.03 9.14
CA ALA A 509 29.07 8.24 8.69
C ALA A 509 28.73 7.23 7.59
N ASN A 510 27.52 6.70 7.60
CA ASN A 510 27.06 5.70 6.63
C ASN A 510 25.73 6.16 5.98
N PRO A 511 25.81 7.01 4.92
CA PRO A 511 24.62 7.45 4.20
C PRO A 511 23.80 6.29 3.59
N GLN A 512 24.42 5.11 3.40
CA GLN A 512 23.72 3.93 2.88
C GLN A 512 22.83 3.27 3.96
N ALA A 513 23.17 3.36 5.24
CA ALA A 513 22.24 2.97 6.32
C ALA A 513 20.96 3.83 6.34
N ALA A 514 21.03 5.02 5.74
CA ALA A 514 19.88 5.91 5.54
C ALA A 514 18.96 5.51 4.39
N HIS A 515 19.17 4.37 3.77
CA HIS A 515 18.29 3.91 2.68
C HIS A 515 17.09 3.11 3.16
N ASP A 516 17.06 2.65 4.41
CA ASP A 516 15.90 1.99 5.00
C ASP A 516 14.93 3.05 5.57
N PRO A 517 13.70 3.17 5.03
CA PRO A 517 12.73 4.15 5.51
C PRO A 517 12.25 3.87 6.94
N ASP A 518 12.21 2.59 7.38
CA ASP A 518 11.87 2.23 8.76
C ASP A 518 12.91 2.76 9.74
N VAL A 519 14.19 2.63 9.37
CA VAL A 519 15.30 3.14 10.17
C VAL A 519 15.25 4.67 10.26
N LEU A 520 15.02 5.36 9.13
CA LEU A 520 14.89 6.82 9.11
C LEU A 520 13.74 7.31 9.99
N LEU A 521 12.59 6.64 9.90
CA LEU A 521 11.41 6.96 10.69
C LEU A 521 11.68 6.74 12.18
N ALA A 522 12.27 5.62 12.53
CA ALA A 522 12.60 5.28 13.90
C ALA A 522 13.65 6.21 14.52
N VAL A 523 14.53 6.82 13.72
CA VAL A 523 15.47 7.87 14.21
C VAL A 523 14.77 9.23 14.28
N ALA A 524 13.82 9.52 13.42
CA ALA A 524 13.07 10.78 13.43
C ALA A 524 12.22 10.95 14.69
N GLU A 525 11.52 9.90 15.12
CA GLU A 525 10.64 9.95 16.30
C GLU A 525 11.38 10.36 17.59
N PRO A 526 12.59 9.83 17.89
CA PRO A 526 13.30 10.18 19.11
C PRO A 526 14.24 11.39 18.98
N ALA A 527 14.40 12.03 17.86
CA ALA A 527 15.31 13.17 17.73
C ALA A 527 14.88 14.35 18.60
N SER A 528 15.78 14.82 19.45
CA SER A 528 15.55 15.97 20.35
C SER A 528 15.49 17.31 19.61
N ASP A 529 16.13 17.39 18.44
CA ASP A 529 16.07 18.54 17.53
C ASP A 529 14.91 18.38 16.56
N THR A 530 13.91 19.23 16.67
CA THR A 530 12.70 19.21 15.84
C THR A 530 13.01 19.38 14.36
N ALA A 531 14.04 20.14 14.00
CA ALA A 531 14.42 20.33 12.59
C ALA A 531 15.09 19.07 12.02
N VAL A 532 15.92 18.38 12.79
CA VAL A 532 16.53 17.10 12.42
C VAL A 532 15.44 16.04 12.29
N ALA A 533 14.52 15.95 13.24
CA ALA A 533 13.40 15.03 13.21
C ALA A 533 12.52 15.22 11.97
N ALA A 534 12.16 16.45 11.65
CA ALA A 534 11.39 16.80 10.47
C ALA A 534 12.12 16.39 9.17
N HIS A 535 13.42 16.70 9.07
CA HIS A 535 14.23 16.34 7.92
C HIS A 535 14.34 14.81 7.74
N LEU A 536 14.51 14.07 8.84
CA LEU A 536 14.56 12.60 8.79
C LEU A 536 13.21 11.99 8.38
N ALA A 537 12.10 12.52 8.89
CA ALA A 537 10.77 12.09 8.49
C ALA A 537 10.50 12.36 7.00
N GLU A 538 10.87 13.52 6.48
CA GLU A 538 10.78 13.84 5.05
C GLU A 538 11.67 12.91 4.20
N ARG A 539 12.87 12.60 4.66
CA ARG A 539 13.76 11.61 4.01
C ARG A 539 13.17 10.20 4.07
N ALA A 540 12.52 9.81 5.17
CA ALA A 540 11.82 8.53 5.28
C ALA A 540 10.70 8.45 4.24
N VAL A 541 9.86 9.49 4.10
CA VAL A 541 8.84 9.59 3.06
C VAL A 541 9.45 9.46 1.67
N ALA A 542 10.49 10.24 1.37
CA ALA A 542 11.14 10.20 0.06
C ALA A 542 11.77 8.84 -0.23
N THR A 543 12.35 8.19 0.77
CA THR A 543 12.98 6.87 0.63
C THR A 543 11.93 5.77 0.53
N ALA A 544 10.86 5.81 1.35
CA ALA A 544 9.73 4.90 1.25
C ALA A 544 9.08 4.99 -0.14
N ARG A 545 8.88 6.21 -0.65
CA ARG A 545 8.36 6.43 -2.02
C ARG A 545 9.28 5.87 -3.09
N ARG A 546 10.60 6.09 -3.01
CA ARG A 546 11.57 5.54 -3.97
C ARG A 546 11.63 4.02 -3.95
N ARG A 547 11.50 3.41 -2.76
CA ARG A 547 11.58 1.95 -2.58
C ARG A 547 10.23 1.25 -2.62
N GLY A 548 9.10 1.99 -2.61
CA GLY A 548 7.73 1.52 -2.50
C GLY A 548 7.43 0.72 -1.25
N ALA A 549 8.08 1.11 -0.21
CA ALA A 549 7.84 0.54 1.08
C ALA A 549 6.44 0.96 1.59
N LEU A 550 5.39 0.43 0.94
CA LEU A 550 3.98 0.76 1.22
C LEU A 550 3.58 0.51 2.67
N MET A 551 4.26 -0.45 3.32
CA MET A 551 4.00 -0.74 4.73
C MET A 551 4.55 0.35 5.66
N VAL A 552 5.60 1.06 5.24
CA VAL A 552 6.27 2.11 6.04
C VAL A 552 5.79 3.50 5.67
N LEU A 553 5.46 3.71 4.41
CA LEU A 553 5.11 5.03 3.88
C LEU A 553 3.99 5.75 4.66
N PRO A 554 2.88 5.09 5.07
CA PRO A 554 1.84 5.75 5.86
C PRO A 554 2.35 6.24 7.22
N ALA A 555 3.21 5.48 7.88
CA ALA A 555 3.81 5.89 9.16
C ALA A 555 4.76 7.09 8.99
N ALA A 556 5.56 7.09 7.92
CA ALA A 556 6.46 8.20 7.60
C ALA A 556 5.67 9.49 7.25
N LEU A 557 4.56 9.36 6.52
CA LEU A 557 3.66 10.46 6.22
C LEU A 557 3.00 11.02 7.50
N LEU A 558 2.56 10.15 8.41
CA LEU A 558 2.00 10.55 9.70
C LEU A 558 3.02 11.33 10.54
N ALA A 559 4.27 10.87 10.61
CA ALA A 559 5.34 11.58 11.31
C ALA A 559 5.61 12.95 10.68
N SER A 560 5.74 13.01 9.34
CA SER A 560 5.92 14.27 8.62
C SER A 560 4.75 15.22 8.80
N ALA A 561 3.52 14.72 8.87
CA ALA A 561 2.32 15.51 9.14
C ALA A 561 2.36 16.12 10.55
N GLY A 562 2.85 15.39 11.55
CA GLY A 562 3.07 15.89 12.90
C GLY A 562 4.03 17.09 12.92
N HIS A 563 5.19 16.95 12.28
CA HIS A 563 6.17 18.02 12.16
C HIS A 563 5.65 19.23 11.36
N ALA A 564 4.91 18.98 10.28
CA ALA A 564 4.27 20.06 9.52
C ALA A 564 3.25 20.84 10.36
N ARG A 565 2.44 20.13 11.17
CA ARG A 565 1.49 20.75 12.11
C ARG A 565 2.21 21.60 13.14
N ASP A 566 3.25 21.06 13.77
CA ASP A 566 4.00 21.76 14.83
C ASP A 566 4.79 22.95 14.27
N ALA A 567 5.17 22.93 13.00
CA ALA A 567 5.74 24.06 12.27
C ALA A 567 4.69 25.08 11.76
N GLY A 568 3.40 24.87 12.02
CA GLY A 568 2.32 25.75 11.54
C GLY A 568 1.94 25.55 10.06
N ARG A 569 2.49 24.57 9.37
CA ARG A 569 2.18 24.21 7.99
C ARG A 569 0.96 23.25 7.94
N TRP A 570 -0.17 23.74 8.42
CA TRP A 570 -1.34 22.88 8.63
C TRP A 570 -1.96 22.34 7.36
N THR A 571 -1.87 23.08 6.27
CA THR A 571 -2.29 22.63 4.93
C THR A 571 -1.45 21.46 4.42
N ASP A 572 -0.13 21.51 4.65
CA ASP A 572 0.75 20.38 4.33
C ASP A 572 0.42 19.17 5.22
N ALA A 573 0.13 19.41 6.51
CA ALA A 573 -0.25 18.36 7.44
C ALA A 573 -1.56 17.66 6.99
N GLU A 574 -2.58 18.40 6.55
CA GLU A 574 -3.83 17.84 6.00
C GLU A 574 -3.55 16.96 4.76
N ALA A 575 -2.71 17.43 3.86
CA ALA A 575 -2.35 16.70 2.66
C ALA A 575 -1.64 15.37 2.98
N LEU A 576 -0.66 15.42 3.88
CA LEU A 576 0.10 14.25 4.33
C LEU A 576 -0.79 13.23 5.06
N LEU A 577 -1.68 13.70 5.94
CA LEU A 577 -2.64 12.84 6.62
C LEU A 577 -3.61 12.17 5.65
N GLY A 578 -4.10 12.91 4.65
CA GLY A 578 -5.00 12.35 3.63
C GLY A 578 -4.33 11.29 2.75
N GLU A 579 -3.03 11.43 2.46
CA GLU A 579 -2.27 10.38 1.77
C GLU A 579 -2.03 9.18 2.69
N ALA A 580 -1.64 9.44 3.95
CA ALA A 580 -1.39 8.38 4.93
C ALA A 580 -2.62 7.52 5.17
N ASP A 581 -3.80 8.13 5.31
CA ASP A 581 -5.08 7.45 5.55
C ASP A 581 -5.43 6.50 4.38
N ARG A 582 -5.39 7.00 3.14
CA ARG A 582 -5.63 6.17 1.96
C ARG A 582 -4.70 4.98 1.88
N LEU A 583 -3.40 5.19 2.10
CA LEU A 583 -2.41 4.12 2.02
C LEU A 583 -2.53 3.13 3.18
N ALA A 584 -2.84 3.58 4.38
CA ALA A 584 -3.08 2.70 5.53
C ALA A 584 -4.31 1.81 5.30
N ALA A 585 -5.38 2.35 4.73
CA ALA A 585 -6.56 1.58 4.32
C ALA A 585 -6.22 0.56 3.22
N ASP A 586 -5.46 0.98 2.18
CA ASP A 586 -5.05 0.13 1.06
C ASP A 586 -4.16 -1.04 1.50
N THR A 587 -3.34 -0.83 2.53
CA THR A 587 -2.41 -1.83 3.06
C THR A 587 -2.94 -2.60 4.28
N GLY A 588 -4.19 -2.34 4.68
CA GLY A 588 -4.85 -3.03 5.80
C GLY A 588 -4.24 -2.70 7.18
N GLN A 589 -3.61 -1.53 7.35
CA GLN A 589 -2.95 -1.12 8.59
C GLN A 589 -3.90 -0.45 9.58
N GLY A 590 -4.93 -1.16 10.04
CA GLY A 590 -5.98 -0.61 10.88
C GLY A 590 -5.51 0.05 12.19
N ARG A 591 -4.43 -0.42 12.80
CA ARG A 591 -3.85 0.22 13.99
C ARG A 591 -3.22 1.58 13.66
N LEU A 592 -2.53 1.68 12.53
CA LEU A 592 -1.97 2.95 12.07
C LEU A 592 -3.07 3.90 11.62
N GLY A 593 -4.12 3.39 10.96
CA GLY A 593 -5.32 4.18 10.61
C GLY A 593 -5.91 4.89 11.82
N ARG A 594 -6.06 4.21 12.96
CA ARG A 594 -6.52 4.86 14.21
C ARG A 594 -5.60 5.98 14.70
N ARG A 595 -4.27 5.83 14.56
CA ARG A 595 -3.31 6.92 14.89
C ARG A 595 -3.47 8.12 13.95
N ILE A 596 -3.75 7.86 12.69
CA ILE A 596 -4.02 8.90 11.67
C ILE A 596 -5.33 9.61 12.00
N ASP A 597 -6.38 8.89 12.41
CA ASP A 597 -7.66 9.46 12.84
C ASP A 597 -7.49 10.41 14.03
N VAL A 598 -6.67 10.04 15.02
CA VAL A 598 -6.32 10.90 16.15
C VAL A 598 -5.64 12.18 15.69
N ALA A 599 -4.65 12.08 14.79
CA ALA A 599 -3.93 13.24 14.26
C ALA A 599 -4.86 14.18 13.45
N TRP A 600 -5.75 13.62 12.64
CA TRP A 600 -6.80 14.35 11.93
C TRP A 600 -7.74 15.08 12.91
N ALA A 601 -8.23 14.36 13.92
CA ALA A 601 -9.17 14.90 14.89
C ALA A 601 -8.55 16.03 15.72
N LEU A 602 -7.27 15.92 16.11
CA LEU A 602 -6.54 16.99 16.80
C LEU A 602 -6.33 18.22 15.92
N LEU A 603 -6.05 18.03 14.63
CA LEU A 603 -5.94 19.15 13.68
C LEU A 603 -7.30 19.80 13.46
N ALA A 604 -8.37 19.02 13.28
CA ALA A 604 -9.74 19.52 13.18
C ALA A 604 -10.17 20.29 14.44
N ALA A 605 -9.80 19.81 15.64
CA ALA A 605 -10.05 20.50 16.90
C ALA A 605 -9.30 21.84 16.98
N SER A 606 -8.03 21.87 16.55
CA SER A 606 -7.23 23.09 16.50
C SER A 606 -7.81 24.13 15.53
N LEU A 607 -8.37 23.67 14.38
CA LEU A 607 -9.08 24.51 13.42
C LEU A 607 -10.49 24.88 13.87
N GLY A 608 -11.04 24.21 14.90
CA GLY A 608 -12.41 24.39 15.39
C GLY A 608 -13.49 23.80 14.50
N ARG A 609 -13.17 22.81 13.69
CA ARG A 609 -14.11 22.10 12.82
C ARG A 609 -14.93 21.08 13.63
N ARG A 610 -15.94 21.56 14.37
CA ARG A 610 -16.71 20.78 15.35
C ARG A 610 -17.31 19.49 14.76
N GLU A 611 -18.04 19.59 13.66
CA GLU A 611 -18.74 18.43 13.06
C GLU A 611 -17.75 17.33 12.63
N GLU A 612 -16.61 17.72 12.04
CA GLU A 612 -15.55 16.79 11.65
C GLU A 612 -14.88 16.14 12.87
N CYS A 613 -14.58 16.94 13.88
CA CYS A 613 -13.99 16.49 15.13
C CYS A 613 -14.89 15.48 15.87
N GLU A 614 -16.20 15.78 16.01
CA GLU A 614 -17.18 14.90 16.65
C GLU A 614 -17.38 13.59 15.88
N ARG A 615 -17.38 13.64 14.55
CA ARG A 615 -17.46 12.44 13.69
C ARG A 615 -16.25 11.52 13.89
N LEU A 616 -15.03 12.06 13.85
CA LEU A 616 -13.80 11.30 14.04
C LEU A 616 -13.67 10.75 15.46
N ALA A 617 -14.15 11.49 16.46
CA ALA A 617 -14.04 11.12 17.87
C ALA A 617 -14.88 9.88 18.26
N VAL A 618 -15.82 9.43 17.43
CA VAL A 618 -16.72 8.29 17.74
C VAL A 618 -15.93 7.01 18.00
N ASP A 619 -14.95 6.71 17.16
CA ASP A 619 -14.20 5.45 17.16
C ASP A 619 -12.86 5.54 17.90
N LEU A 620 -12.54 6.72 18.50
CA LEU A 620 -11.30 6.90 19.26
C LEU A 620 -11.39 6.28 20.67
N SER A 621 -10.23 5.98 21.25
CA SER A 621 -10.12 5.59 22.66
C SER A 621 -10.69 6.68 23.59
N ALA A 622 -11.00 6.31 24.83
CA ALA A 622 -11.55 7.29 25.79
C ALA A 622 -10.58 8.47 26.03
N GLY A 623 -9.28 8.20 26.11
CA GLY A 623 -8.25 9.22 26.29
C GLY A 623 -8.07 10.11 25.06
N ASP A 624 -7.95 9.52 23.87
CA ASP A 624 -7.82 10.28 22.62
C ASP A 624 -9.05 11.15 22.37
N ARG A 625 -10.23 10.59 22.63
CA ARG A 625 -11.50 11.35 22.55
C ARG A 625 -11.54 12.50 23.52
N ALA A 626 -11.06 12.30 24.75
CA ALA A 626 -10.98 13.36 25.77
C ALA A 626 -10.04 14.48 25.29
N ALA A 627 -8.86 14.12 24.76
CA ALA A 627 -7.88 15.07 24.22
C ALA A 627 -8.48 15.92 23.09
N VAL A 628 -9.09 15.27 22.12
CA VAL A 628 -9.66 15.91 20.93
C VAL A 628 -10.82 16.86 21.29
N LEU A 629 -11.81 16.35 22.02
CA LEU A 629 -12.98 17.16 22.38
C LEU A 629 -12.63 18.25 23.38
N GLY A 630 -11.70 17.99 24.30
CA GLY A 630 -11.22 19.02 25.23
C GLY A 630 -10.50 20.16 24.55
N LEU A 631 -9.64 19.86 23.57
CA LEU A 631 -8.97 20.89 22.77
C LEU A 631 -9.98 21.72 21.96
N LEU A 632 -11.02 21.06 21.40
CA LEU A 632 -12.10 21.74 20.70
C LEU A 632 -12.87 22.73 21.61
N GLU A 633 -13.20 22.34 22.84
CA GLU A 633 -13.88 23.24 23.79
C GLU A 633 -12.96 24.37 24.24
N LEU A 634 -11.66 24.12 24.38
CA LEU A 634 -10.68 25.20 24.62
C LEU A 634 -10.63 26.18 23.44
N ALA A 635 -10.72 25.67 22.19
CA ALA A 635 -10.74 26.51 21.00
C ALA A 635 -11.94 27.46 20.97
N VAL A 636 -13.12 26.97 21.34
CA VAL A 636 -14.34 27.78 21.44
C VAL A 636 -14.31 28.74 22.65
N GLY A 637 -13.48 28.42 23.64
CA GLY A 637 -13.29 29.22 24.87
C GLY A 637 -14.23 28.84 26.00
N ASP A 638 -14.81 27.63 25.94
CA ASP A 638 -15.60 27.07 27.04
C ASP A 638 -14.72 26.25 27.98
N ALA A 639 -14.13 26.92 28.95
CA ALA A 639 -13.21 26.29 29.91
C ALA A 639 -13.89 25.23 30.78
N SER A 640 -15.17 25.39 31.11
CA SER A 640 -15.92 24.46 31.94
C SER A 640 -16.22 23.17 31.18
N ALA A 641 -16.68 23.26 29.94
CA ALA A 641 -16.89 22.13 29.08
C ALA A 641 -15.55 21.41 28.77
N ALA A 642 -14.46 22.15 28.57
CA ALA A 642 -13.13 21.58 28.38
C ALA A 642 -12.67 20.74 29.59
N VAL A 643 -12.89 21.20 30.81
CA VAL A 643 -12.61 20.40 32.03
C VAL A 643 -13.41 19.11 32.03
N GLU A 644 -14.72 19.17 31.80
CA GLU A 644 -15.58 17.98 31.77
C GLU A 644 -15.13 16.94 30.72
N ARG A 645 -14.65 17.41 29.56
CA ARG A 645 -14.15 16.54 28.48
C ARG A 645 -12.80 15.92 28.78
N LEU A 646 -11.88 16.65 29.44
CA LEU A 646 -10.50 16.24 29.70
C LEU A 646 -10.35 15.42 30.99
N GLU A 647 -11.19 15.60 32.01
CA GLU A 647 -11.09 14.86 33.28
C GLU A 647 -11.09 13.32 33.13
N PRO A 648 -11.85 12.69 32.22
CA PRO A 648 -11.80 11.24 32.03
C PRO A 648 -10.42 10.70 31.69
N ALA A 649 -9.56 11.51 31.04
CA ALA A 649 -8.18 11.09 30.71
C ALA A 649 -7.32 10.87 31.97
N LEU A 650 -7.67 11.44 33.13
CA LEU A 650 -6.99 11.20 34.40
C LEU A 650 -7.15 9.76 34.93
N LEU A 651 -8.13 9.02 34.41
CA LEU A 651 -8.37 7.62 34.75
C LEU A 651 -7.42 6.67 34.00
N GLU A 652 -6.71 7.14 32.99
CA GLU A 652 -5.72 6.34 32.28
C GLU A 652 -4.46 6.15 33.13
N ALA A 653 -3.80 5.03 32.94
CA ALA A 653 -2.59 4.67 33.69
C ALA A 653 -1.44 5.67 33.45
N ASN A 654 -1.36 6.23 32.24
CA ASN A 654 -0.34 7.23 31.88
C ASN A 654 -0.93 8.27 30.90
N PRO A 655 -1.63 9.31 31.39
CA PRO A 655 -2.16 10.37 30.54
C PRO A 655 -1.05 11.12 29.82
N GLY A 656 -1.26 11.41 28.53
CA GLY A 656 -0.32 12.21 27.75
C GLY A 656 -0.04 13.59 28.37
N ALA A 657 1.20 14.06 28.29
CA ALA A 657 1.59 15.35 28.86
C ALA A 657 0.81 16.53 28.25
N ASP A 658 0.52 16.49 26.95
CA ASP A 658 -0.30 17.50 26.28
C ASP A 658 -1.74 17.55 26.83
N VAL A 659 -2.35 16.41 27.10
CA VAL A 659 -3.70 16.33 27.67
C VAL A 659 -3.72 16.93 29.10
N LEU A 660 -2.69 16.63 29.89
CA LEU A 660 -2.54 17.22 31.23
C LEU A 660 -2.32 18.73 31.17
N ALA A 661 -1.55 19.21 30.16
CA ALA A 661 -1.32 20.64 29.95
C ALA A 661 -2.61 21.37 29.52
N ASP A 662 -3.41 20.76 28.65
CA ASP A 662 -4.70 21.30 28.23
C ASP A 662 -5.72 21.29 29.36
N LEU A 663 -5.75 20.26 30.21
CA LEU A 663 -6.59 20.24 31.43
C LEU A 663 -6.16 21.29 32.41
N ALA A 664 -4.86 21.51 32.59
CA ALA A 664 -4.35 22.59 33.45
C ALA A 664 -4.76 23.98 32.90
N ASP A 665 -4.67 24.19 31.57
CA ASP A 665 -5.15 25.42 30.92
C ASP A 665 -6.66 25.64 31.15
N ALA A 666 -7.47 24.58 30.92
CA ALA A 666 -8.91 24.63 31.15
C ALA A 666 -9.25 24.97 32.61
N ARG A 667 -8.62 24.32 33.59
CA ARG A 667 -8.85 24.60 35.03
C ARG A 667 -8.42 26.00 35.42
N ALA A 668 -7.24 26.47 34.96
CA ALA A 668 -6.78 27.83 35.23
C ALA A 668 -7.72 28.90 34.65
N ARG A 669 -8.29 28.64 33.48
CA ARG A 669 -9.30 29.53 32.86
C ARG A 669 -10.63 29.48 33.61
N ALA A 670 -11.06 28.33 34.09
CA ALA A 670 -12.26 28.14 34.92
C ALA A 670 -12.12 28.68 36.32
N GLY A 671 -10.90 29.06 36.76
CA GLY A 671 -10.62 29.64 38.08
C GLY A 671 -10.14 28.63 39.13
N ASP A 672 -9.96 27.36 38.80
CA ASP A 672 -9.36 26.33 39.65
C ASP A 672 -7.82 26.40 39.59
N VAL A 673 -7.25 27.38 40.24
CA VAL A 673 -5.81 27.61 40.28
C VAL A 673 -5.07 26.45 40.98
N ALA A 674 -5.63 25.90 42.06
CA ALA A 674 -5.00 24.82 42.81
C ALA A 674 -4.96 23.51 42.00
N GLY A 675 -6.05 23.17 41.32
CA GLY A 675 -6.10 22.03 40.45
C GLY A 675 -5.16 22.14 39.23
N ALA A 676 -5.03 23.34 38.64
CA ALA A 676 -4.06 23.61 37.58
C ALA A 676 -2.61 23.43 38.06
N GLN A 677 -2.25 23.95 39.23
CA GLN A 677 -0.91 23.83 39.84
C GLN A 677 -0.55 22.37 40.13
N ALA A 678 -1.51 21.55 40.59
CA ALA A 678 -1.30 20.14 40.84
C ALA A 678 -1.00 19.35 39.52
N LEU A 679 -1.63 19.71 38.41
CA LEU A 679 -1.37 19.13 37.10
C LEU A 679 0.00 19.58 36.55
N LEU A 680 0.33 20.83 36.66
CA LEU A 680 1.64 21.37 36.27
C LEU A 680 2.80 20.67 37.01
N ALA A 681 2.60 20.36 38.31
CA ALA A 681 3.60 19.57 39.06
C ALA A 681 3.78 18.15 38.52
N ARG A 682 2.73 17.54 37.93
CA ARG A 682 2.81 16.19 37.30
C ARG A 682 3.56 16.18 35.96
N ILE A 683 3.57 17.29 35.24
CA ILE A 683 4.26 17.41 33.94
C ILE A 683 5.62 18.15 34.09
N ALA A 684 6.02 18.50 35.28
CA ALA A 684 7.31 19.17 35.55
C ALA A 684 8.47 18.27 35.04
N GLY A 685 9.37 18.86 34.23
CA GLY A 685 10.49 18.15 33.63
C GLY A 685 10.16 17.45 32.30
N ARG A 686 8.92 17.50 31.83
CA ARG A 686 8.56 17.05 30.47
C ARG A 686 8.63 18.21 29.48
N THR A 687 8.94 17.93 28.23
CA THR A 687 9.07 18.93 27.14
C THR A 687 7.69 19.40 26.64
N VAL A 688 6.83 19.86 27.54
CA VAL A 688 5.51 20.39 27.23
C VAL A 688 5.33 21.74 27.91
N THR A 689 5.00 22.75 27.11
CA THR A 689 4.71 24.09 27.63
C THR A 689 3.21 24.27 27.82
N ALA A 690 2.77 24.50 29.03
CA ALA A 690 1.37 24.71 29.37
C ALA A 690 1.02 26.19 29.48
N PRO A 691 0.01 26.73 28.73
CA PRO A 691 -0.48 28.09 28.94
C PRO A 691 -0.91 28.38 30.39
N ALA A 692 -1.30 27.33 31.11
CA ALA A 692 -1.60 27.39 32.54
C ALA A 692 -0.47 27.94 33.37
N GLU A 693 0.81 27.71 33.06
CA GLU A 693 1.97 28.24 33.80
C GLU A 693 1.94 29.79 33.89
N VAL A 694 1.52 30.40 32.77
CA VAL A 694 1.35 31.85 32.68
C VAL A 694 0.10 32.32 33.42
N LEU A 695 -1.00 31.56 33.33
CA LEU A 695 -2.27 31.89 33.94
C LEU A 695 -2.23 31.85 35.48
N VAL A 696 -1.46 30.94 36.07
CA VAL A 696 -1.34 30.75 37.53
C VAL A 696 -0.10 31.39 38.10
N ALA A 697 0.72 32.09 37.32
CA ALA A 697 1.94 32.72 37.74
C ALA A 697 1.66 33.78 38.81
N PRO A 698 2.53 33.95 39.85
CA PRO A 698 2.50 35.11 40.74
C PRO A 698 2.60 36.42 39.94
N ALA A 699 1.94 37.50 40.42
CA ALA A 699 1.86 38.74 39.66
C ALA A 699 3.24 39.41 39.43
N ASP A 700 4.17 39.23 40.35
CA ASP A 700 5.55 39.71 40.29
C ASP A 700 6.46 38.88 39.39
N GLU A 701 6.11 37.62 39.12
CA GLU A 701 6.87 36.72 38.25
C GLU A 701 6.24 36.58 36.83
N LEU A 702 5.08 37.16 36.57
CA LEU A 702 4.29 36.96 35.37
C LEU A 702 5.08 37.20 34.08
N ASP A 703 5.74 38.37 33.99
CA ASP A 703 6.44 38.77 32.77
C ASP A 703 7.68 37.86 32.51
N ALA A 704 8.38 37.47 33.59
CA ALA A 704 9.53 36.56 33.48
C ALA A 704 9.12 35.12 33.08
N ARG A 705 8.03 34.62 33.66
CA ARG A 705 7.50 33.31 33.32
C ARG A 705 6.99 33.25 31.88
N PHE A 706 6.29 34.29 31.44
CA PHE A 706 5.87 34.38 30.06
C PHE A 706 7.07 34.40 29.08
N ALA A 707 8.07 35.23 29.36
CA ALA A 707 9.27 35.32 28.54
C ALA A 707 10.00 33.95 28.44
N ALA A 708 10.13 33.24 29.57
CA ALA A 708 10.72 31.91 29.60
C ALA A 708 9.90 30.89 28.79
N ALA A 709 8.57 30.86 28.96
CA ALA A 709 7.68 29.98 28.24
C ALA A 709 7.71 30.23 26.73
N VAL A 710 7.68 31.48 26.28
CA VAL A 710 7.75 31.82 24.84
C VAL A 710 9.11 31.45 24.23
N ALA A 711 10.20 31.61 24.98
CA ALA A 711 11.54 31.24 24.51
C ALA A 711 11.73 29.71 24.32
N SER A 712 10.94 28.90 25.01
CA SER A 712 11.00 27.44 24.93
C SER A 712 10.09 26.82 23.87
N VAL A 713 9.33 27.63 23.10
CA VAL A 713 8.32 27.12 22.15
C VAL A 713 8.55 27.68 20.76
N ASP A 714 8.82 26.77 19.81
CA ASP A 714 8.94 27.10 18.38
C ASP A 714 7.60 26.96 17.64
N ASP A 715 6.70 26.09 18.14
CA ASP A 715 5.36 25.87 17.56
C ASP A 715 4.53 27.16 17.57
N PRO A 716 4.17 27.73 16.41
CA PRO A 716 3.44 28.98 16.29
C PRO A 716 2.04 28.94 16.93
N PHE A 717 1.37 27.77 16.93
CA PHE A 717 0.08 27.60 17.57
C PHE A 717 0.19 27.63 19.10
N ARG A 718 1.11 26.88 19.67
CA ARG A 718 1.38 26.88 21.12
C ARG A 718 1.82 28.28 21.59
N ARG A 719 2.66 28.94 20.79
CA ARG A 719 3.10 30.32 21.07
C ARG A 719 1.92 31.30 21.07
N ALA A 720 0.98 31.16 20.12
CA ALA A 720 -0.23 31.97 20.11
C ALA A 720 -1.13 31.71 21.31
N ARG A 721 -1.24 30.47 21.79
CA ARG A 721 -1.97 30.11 23.02
C ARG A 721 -1.32 30.77 24.27
N LEU A 722 0.02 30.79 24.36
CA LEU A 722 0.73 31.52 25.45
C LEU A 722 0.45 33.01 25.42
N LEU A 723 0.42 33.65 24.26
CA LEU A 723 0.07 35.06 24.10
C LEU A 723 -1.35 35.38 24.61
N VAL A 724 -2.32 34.50 24.32
CA VAL A 724 -3.68 34.61 24.85
C VAL A 724 -3.68 34.49 26.37
N ALA A 725 -2.99 33.48 26.91
CA ALA A 725 -2.91 33.27 28.36
C ALA A 725 -2.30 34.49 29.06
N TYR A 726 -1.23 35.04 28.52
CA TYR A 726 -0.58 36.26 29.03
C TYR A 726 -1.50 37.47 28.96
N GLY A 727 -2.17 37.68 27.81
CA GLY A 727 -3.11 38.79 27.66
C GLY A 727 -4.31 38.71 28.65
N ILE A 728 -4.86 37.49 28.84
CA ILE A 728 -5.92 37.25 29.83
C ILE A 728 -5.41 37.59 31.23
N ARG A 729 -4.19 37.17 31.59
CA ARG A 729 -3.61 37.40 32.90
C ARG A 729 -3.34 38.87 33.14
N LEU A 730 -2.72 39.59 32.20
CA LEU A 730 -2.52 41.05 32.27
C LEU A 730 -3.84 41.81 32.47
N ARG A 731 -4.89 41.43 31.73
CA ARG A 731 -6.20 42.06 31.89
C ARG A 731 -6.79 41.83 33.30
N ARG A 732 -6.64 40.61 33.83
CA ARG A 732 -7.10 40.27 35.20
C ARG A 732 -6.33 41.09 36.27
N GLU A 733 -5.05 41.39 36.05
CA GLU A 733 -4.22 42.27 36.92
C GLU A 733 -4.49 43.76 36.70
N GLY A 734 -5.44 44.15 35.84
CA GLY A 734 -5.74 45.51 35.55
C GLY A 734 -4.82 46.21 34.54
N ARG A 735 -3.81 45.53 34.00
CA ARG A 735 -2.84 46.04 32.99
C ARG A 735 -3.49 46.01 31.57
N ARG A 736 -4.61 46.75 31.42
CA ARG A 736 -5.49 46.72 30.26
C ARG A 736 -4.86 47.24 28.97
N VAL A 737 -3.89 48.13 29.04
CA VAL A 737 -3.21 48.66 27.86
C VAL A 737 -2.18 47.65 27.37
N GLU A 738 -1.44 47.06 28.30
CA GLU A 738 -0.36 46.11 28.00
C GLU A 738 -0.88 44.74 27.44
N CYS A 739 -2.09 44.35 27.81
CA CYS A 739 -2.67 43.11 27.30
C CYS A 739 -3.06 43.17 25.79
N ARG A 740 -3.11 44.36 25.20
CA ARG A 740 -3.59 44.54 23.83
C ARG A 740 -2.63 43.97 22.78
N GLU A 741 -1.33 44.30 22.92
CA GLU A 741 -0.31 43.83 21.96
C GLU A 741 -0.22 42.29 21.90
N PRO A 742 -0.09 41.54 23.02
CA PRO A 742 -0.09 40.09 22.99
C PRO A 742 -1.36 39.51 22.38
N LEU A 743 -2.54 40.08 22.70
CA LEU A 743 -3.81 39.57 22.15
C LEU A 743 -3.98 39.87 20.66
N GLN A 744 -3.48 41.01 20.17
CA GLN A 744 -3.47 41.32 18.74
C GLN A 744 -2.54 40.39 17.99
N GLU A 745 -1.34 40.11 18.52
CA GLU A 745 -0.38 39.19 17.95
C GLU A 745 -0.93 37.77 17.93
N ALA A 746 -1.54 37.29 19.00
CA ALA A 746 -2.21 36.01 19.06
C ALA A 746 -3.29 35.89 17.98
N ALA A 747 -4.13 36.90 17.84
CA ALA A 747 -5.18 36.90 16.81
C ALA A 747 -4.60 36.81 15.40
N ARG A 748 -3.51 37.56 15.11
CA ARG A 748 -2.84 37.49 13.79
C ARG A 748 -2.28 36.09 13.51
N ARG A 749 -1.60 35.46 14.50
CA ARG A 749 -1.03 34.12 14.34
C ARG A 749 -2.09 33.06 14.13
N PHE A 750 -3.18 33.10 14.87
CA PHE A 750 -4.29 32.18 14.68
C PHE A 750 -4.99 32.38 13.33
N ASP A 751 -5.11 33.64 12.85
CA ASP A 751 -5.64 33.89 11.49
C ASP A 751 -4.73 33.31 10.41
N ALA A 752 -3.41 33.43 10.57
CA ALA A 752 -2.43 32.85 9.65
C ALA A 752 -2.51 31.32 9.61
N LEU A 753 -2.83 30.68 10.74
CA LEU A 753 -3.02 29.22 10.83
C LEU A 753 -4.41 28.74 10.41
N GLY A 754 -5.36 29.64 10.12
CA GLY A 754 -6.76 29.29 9.89
C GLY A 754 -7.52 28.88 11.16
N ALA A 755 -6.94 29.05 12.34
CA ALA A 755 -7.51 28.71 13.64
C ALA A 755 -8.58 29.73 14.10
N THR A 756 -9.65 29.84 13.33
CA THR A 756 -10.69 30.88 13.50
C THR A 756 -11.26 31.00 14.90
N PRO A 757 -11.64 29.88 15.61
CA PRO A 757 -12.20 30.02 16.96
C PRO A 757 -11.21 30.59 17.97
N TRP A 758 -9.94 30.25 17.87
CA TRP A 758 -8.87 30.79 18.71
C TRP A 758 -8.63 32.29 18.43
N ALA A 759 -8.63 32.67 17.14
CA ALA A 759 -8.53 34.08 16.76
C ALA A 759 -9.72 34.92 17.33
N GLU A 760 -10.91 34.36 17.27
CA GLU A 760 -12.14 34.97 17.83
C GLU A 760 -12.06 35.08 19.36
N GLN A 761 -11.48 34.08 20.03
CA GLN A 761 -11.22 34.12 21.47
C GLN A 761 -10.27 35.27 21.83
N ALA A 762 -9.13 35.37 21.15
CA ALA A 762 -8.18 36.47 21.35
C ALA A 762 -8.85 37.85 21.11
N ARG A 763 -9.67 37.95 20.08
CA ARG A 763 -10.45 39.17 19.78
C ARG A 763 -11.52 39.47 20.85
N ARG A 764 -12.15 38.46 21.46
CA ARG A 764 -13.09 38.66 22.58
C ARG A 764 -12.39 39.26 23.78
N GLU A 765 -11.22 38.73 24.14
CA GLU A 765 -10.40 39.26 25.24
C GLU A 765 -9.90 40.67 24.94
N LEU A 766 -9.53 40.96 23.70
CA LEU A 766 -9.13 42.31 23.26
C LEU A 766 -10.28 43.31 23.38
N ARG A 767 -11.50 42.95 22.98
CA ARG A 767 -12.70 43.79 23.20
C ARG A 767 -12.96 44.04 24.68
N ALA A 768 -12.75 43.01 25.54
CA ALA A 768 -12.91 43.13 27.00
C ALA A 768 -11.86 44.09 27.63
N SER A 769 -10.75 44.35 26.94
CA SER A 769 -9.77 45.39 27.36
C SER A 769 -10.22 46.83 27.09
N GLY A 770 -11.35 47.03 26.38
CA GLY A 770 -11.88 48.32 25.95
C GLY A 770 -11.43 48.76 24.55
N GLU A 771 -10.79 47.91 23.76
CA GLU A 771 -10.37 48.20 22.40
C GLU A 771 -11.49 47.91 21.40
N ARG A 772 -11.70 48.80 20.40
CA ARG A 772 -12.65 48.58 19.30
C ARG A 772 -11.95 47.80 18.16
N VAL A 773 -12.18 46.52 18.08
CA VAL A 773 -11.66 45.67 17.00
C VAL A 773 -12.52 45.79 15.75
N ARG A 774 -11.96 46.21 14.61
CA ARG A 774 -12.61 46.16 13.30
C ARG A 774 -12.65 44.69 12.83
N ARG A 775 -13.86 44.16 12.51
CA ARG A 775 -14.01 42.92 11.76
C ARG A 775 -13.43 43.09 10.36
N ARG A 776 -12.42 42.36 10.00
CA ARG A 776 -12.12 42.04 8.60
C ARG A 776 -13.09 40.94 8.17
N GLY A 777 -14.11 41.32 7.43
CA GLY A 777 -14.91 40.32 6.69
C GLY A 777 -14.11 39.92 5.46
N ASP A 778 -13.78 38.68 5.40
CA ASP A 778 -13.85 37.88 4.18
C ASP A 778 -13.51 36.44 4.58
N ALA A 779 -14.42 35.54 4.24
CA ALA A 779 -14.19 34.10 4.31
C ALA A 779 -12.98 33.76 3.44
N SER A 780 -12.03 33.03 3.98
CA SER A 780 -10.84 32.60 3.24
C SER A 780 -11.25 31.70 2.07
N VAL A 781 -10.92 32.11 0.87
CA VAL A 781 -11.18 31.37 -0.38
C VAL A 781 -10.43 30.01 -0.39
N VAL A 782 -9.53 29.76 0.58
CA VAL A 782 -8.81 28.47 0.74
C VAL A 782 -9.73 27.38 1.28
N ASP A 783 -10.77 27.73 2.05
CA ASP A 783 -11.78 26.77 2.56
C ASP A 783 -12.58 26.09 1.44
N ASP A 784 -12.49 26.62 0.22
CA ASP A 784 -13.12 26.03 -0.96
C ASP A 784 -12.25 24.98 -1.70
N LEU A 785 -10.95 24.84 -1.35
CA LEU A 785 -10.08 23.84 -1.95
C LEU A 785 -10.19 22.52 -1.20
N THR A 786 -10.28 21.42 -1.94
CA THR A 786 -10.11 20.09 -1.33
C THR A 786 -8.64 19.87 -0.96
N ALA A 787 -8.37 18.95 -0.01
CA ALA A 787 -7.01 18.60 0.41
C ALA A 787 -6.10 18.28 -0.79
N GLN A 788 -6.61 17.55 -1.77
CA GLN A 788 -5.86 17.16 -2.97
C GLN A 788 -5.62 18.33 -3.94
N GLU A 789 -6.58 19.26 -4.07
CA GLU A 789 -6.41 20.48 -4.86
C GLU A 789 -5.36 21.39 -4.24
N LEU A 790 -5.32 21.46 -2.94
CA LEU A 790 -4.36 22.27 -2.19
C LEU A 790 -2.95 21.71 -2.27
N GLU A 791 -2.81 20.40 -2.12
CA GLU A 791 -1.53 19.68 -2.25
C GLU A 791 -0.90 19.89 -3.61
N VAL A 792 -1.69 19.70 -4.66
CA VAL A 792 -1.26 19.97 -6.04
C VAL A 792 -0.86 21.45 -6.23
N ALA A 793 -1.65 22.36 -5.68
CA ALA A 793 -1.39 23.81 -5.76
C ALA A 793 -0.08 24.18 -5.08
N THR A 794 0.20 23.63 -3.90
CA THR A 794 1.42 23.88 -3.12
C THR A 794 2.68 23.39 -3.84
N MET A 795 2.64 22.19 -4.41
CA MET A 795 3.78 21.63 -5.16
C MET A 795 4.10 22.47 -6.42
N ILE A 796 3.08 22.87 -7.16
CA ILE A 796 3.28 23.70 -8.36
C ILE A 796 3.72 25.13 -8.01
N ALA A 797 3.22 25.68 -6.92
CA ALA A 797 3.68 26.97 -6.40
C ALA A 797 5.13 26.91 -5.89
N GLY A 798 5.56 25.76 -5.36
CA GLY A 798 6.94 25.46 -4.95
C GLY A 798 7.92 25.25 -6.12
N GLY A 799 7.41 25.24 -7.37
CA GLY A 799 8.24 25.16 -8.57
C GLY A 799 8.29 23.78 -9.23
N ASP A 800 7.58 22.78 -8.71
CA ASP A 800 7.50 21.46 -9.34
C ASP A 800 6.85 21.56 -10.74
N SER A 801 7.36 20.76 -11.67
CA SER A 801 6.67 20.53 -12.94
C SER A 801 5.48 19.58 -12.71
N TYR A 802 4.53 19.56 -13.65
CA TYR A 802 3.39 18.65 -13.59
C TYR A 802 3.82 17.18 -13.49
N GLN A 803 4.92 16.81 -14.14
CA GLN A 803 5.48 15.46 -14.04
C GLN A 803 6.07 15.18 -12.66
N GLN A 804 6.77 16.15 -12.07
CA GLN A 804 7.35 15.99 -10.73
C GLN A 804 6.26 15.93 -9.65
N ALA A 805 5.25 16.80 -9.72
CA ALA A 805 4.12 16.75 -8.81
C ALA A 805 3.33 15.43 -8.96
N ALA A 806 3.11 14.98 -10.19
CA ALA A 806 2.46 13.71 -10.48
C ALA A 806 3.23 12.52 -9.90
N ALA A 807 4.56 12.53 -10.02
CA ALA A 807 5.42 11.50 -9.47
C ALA A 807 5.38 11.46 -7.93
N LYS A 808 5.38 12.63 -7.29
CA LYS A 808 5.32 12.75 -5.82
C LYS A 808 3.96 12.30 -5.26
N LEU A 809 2.88 12.62 -5.97
CA LEU A 809 1.49 12.32 -5.58
C LEU A 809 1.02 10.93 -6.05
N VAL A 810 1.85 10.25 -6.83
CA VAL A 810 1.51 8.94 -7.41
C VAL A 810 0.20 8.99 -8.21
N VAL A 811 0.06 10.06 -9.01
CA VAL A 811 -1.04 10.27 -9.95
C VAL A 811 -0.49 10.60 -11.33
N SER A 812 -1.35 10.72 -12.34
CA SER A 812 -0.90 11.13 -13.65
C SER A 812 -0.67 12.65 -13.75
N PRO A 813 0.18 13.14 -14.67
CA PRO A 813 0.33 14.56 -14.93
C PRO A 813 -0.99 15.24 -15.35
N ARG A 814 -1.90 14.48 -15.95
CA ARG A 814 -3.22 14.95 -16.36
C ARG A 814 -4.16 15.12 -15.16
N THR A 815 -4.04 14.27 -14.14
CA THR A 815 -4.75 14.43 -12.87
C THR A 815 -4.29 15.69 -12.16
N VAL A 816 -2.99 15.97 -12.17
CA VAL A 816 -2.42 17.22 -11.63
C VAL A 816 -3.00 18.44 -12.37
N ASP A 817 -3.02 18.43 -13.72
CA ASP A 817 -3.61 19.52 -14.51
C ASP A 817 -5.11 19.72 -14.21
N TYR A 818 -5.85 18.63 -14.10
CA TYR A 818 -7.28 18.65 -13.76
C TYR A 818 -7.55 19.32 -12.40
N HIS A 819 -6.78 18.96 -11.36
CA HIS A 819 -6.90 19.61 -10.05
C HIS A 819 -6.49 21.08 -10.11
N LEU A 820 -5.41 21.41 -10.81
CA LEU A 820 -4.96 22.80 -10.97
C LEU A 820 -5.99 23.68 -11.70
N GLN A 821 -6.65 23.17 -12.71
CA GLN A 821 -7.72 23.95 -13.37
C GLN A 821 -8.88 24.26 -12.42
N LYS A 822 -9.20 23.33 -11.51
CA LYS A 822 -10.18 23.59 -10.45
C LYS A 822 -9.66 24.62 -9.44
N VAL A 823 -8.39 24.50 -9.04
CA VAL A 823 -7.72 25.47 -8.16
C VAL A 823 -7.73 26.87 -8.77
N TYR A 824 -7.32 27.03 -10.03
CA TYR A 824 -7.31 28.32 -10.71
C TYR A 824 -8.71 28.95 -10.77
N ARG A 825 -9.74 28.13 -10.99
CA ARG A 825 -11.15 28.58 -11.00
C ARG A 825 -11.60 29.01 -9.61
N LYS A 826 -11.27 28.25 -8.57
CA LYS A 826 -11.67 28.53 -7.19
C LYS A 826 -10.93 29.76 -6.61
N LEU A 827 -9.62 29.87 -6.89
CA LEU A 827 -8.79 30.98 -6.42
C LEU A 827 -8.89 32.24 -7.32
N GLY A 828 -9.47 32.14 -8.50
CA GLY A 828 -9.55 33.24 -9.47
C GLY A 828 -8.17 33.74 -9.93
N CYS A 829 -7.18 32.80 -10.03
CA CYS A 829 -5.81 33.13 -10.37
C CYS A 829 -5.29 32.33 -11.58
N THR A 830 -4.15 32.74 -12.11
CA THR A 830 -3.44 32.02 -13.17
C THR A 830 -2.24 31.28 -12.58
N ARG A 831 -1.62 30.39 -13.37
CA ARG A 831 -0.41 29.66 -12.96
C ARG A 831 0.71 30.62 -12.48
N ARG A 832 0.83 31.81 -13.10
CA ARG A 832 1.85 32.79 -12.72
C ARG A 832 1.59 33.42 -11.37
N ASP A 833 0.33 33.56 -11.01
CA ASP A 833 -0.11 34.24 -9.81
C ASP A 833 -0.31 33.24 -8.64
N LEU A 834 -0.29 31.93 -8.93
CA LEU A 834 -0.61 30.89 -7.95
C LEU A 834 0.28 30.97 -6.71
N ALA A 835 1.60 31.07 -6.89
CA ALA A 835 2.57 31.15 -5.80
C ALA A 835 2.42 32.44 -4.96
N GLU A 836 2.07 33.54 -5.60
CA GLU A 836 1.78 34.80 -4.92
C GLU A 836 0.44 34.75 -4.19
N ARG A 837 -0.56 34.12 -4.82
CA ARG A 837 -1.90 33.96 -4.26
C ARG A 837 -1.88 33.03 -3.04
N LEU A 838 -1.18 31.90 -3.11
CA LEU A 838 -0.98 31.01 -1.96
C LEU A 838 -0.16 31.67 -0.87
N ARG A 839 0.91 32.40 -1.18
CA ARG A 839 1.67 33.18 -0.19
C ARG A 839 0.88 34.33 0.40
N ALA A 840 -0.03 34.95 -0.34
CA ALA A 840 -0.92 35.99 0.18
C ALA A 840 -1.99 35.42 1.12
N LEU A 841 -2.26 34.11 0.98
CA LEU A 841 -3.16 33.34 1.83
C LEU A 841 -2.39 32.71 3.01
N ASP A 842 -1.07 32.55 2.87
CA ASP A 842 -0.12 32.09 3.90
C ASP A 842 1.04 33.13 3.94
N PRO A 843 0.86 34.28 4.59
CA PRO A 843 1.89 35.32 4.58
C PRO A 843 3.15 34.82 5.29
N PRO A 844 4.35 35.03 4.72
CA PRO A 844 5.61 34.66 5.36
C PRO A 844 5.79 35.40 6.69
N GLU A 845 6.52 34.75 7.61
CA GLU A 845 6.94 35.19 8.95
C GLU A 845 7.37 36.66 9.06
#